data_526c2d2eab300723f7bf22015511ff36
#
_entry.id   526c2d2eab300723f7bf22015511ff36
#
_cell.length_a   1.000
_cell.length_b   1.000
_cell.length_c   1.000
_cell.angle_alpha   90.00
_cell.angle_beta   90.00
_cell.angle_gamma   90.00
#
_symmetry.space_group_name_H-M   'P 1'
#
loop_
_entity.id
_entity.type
_entity.pdbx_description
1 polymer ?
#
loop_
_entity_poly.entity_id
_entity_poly.type
_entity_poly.pdbx_seq_one_letter_code
_entity_poly.pdbx_strand_id
1 'polypeptide(L)'
;MANSTGKDGELTGFQEQAPYDESIDLRTDFVMVYGLNDTTPQRIARWREAGYRVHLMTGISWGTYQDYLDGRWDGSGHWDDAQTAGDGSPILHGESTDIPYMVPTFTFTEYLVQKLRPIIELGVEGIHLEEPEFWARAGYSESFKREWQAFFGEPWQAPHSTPEAHYRSGQLKQHLLSRSLDRVTSVLRDEALQQGRQVRFYVPTHSLLNYAQWQIISPESRLRTLPSIDGAIAQVWTGTSRTPNVYAGKVAERTFETAYLEYGIAQDLTRGTDRRMWFLHDPIEDHPDRTWEDYLANWQRTLIASLLHPGVSRYEVAPWPNRIFNRPYLREGSTERELIPPDTATSYLIAMNSLRDLDQPDVRWAQEGPRIGIALSDTAMFQRWAPGGESGHYDGLQDALALEGREQLHFSDFYGLALPPLYDGQRVCPVQLENVIDTPDALDDVDVLVLSYEFQKPLAPGIHYALAGWVSRGGSLLYVGDGADPYHEIRSWWTGRYDTCADHLAEALGADRKHDGVQAVGQGRVRFLPSRPADFTESPERAAELVAAIRELTGDSWESTNWLSVQRGPYLIGAVLEESGGSHVVEGTYLDLLDPQLGIVRHRSLGPGELTWLRDLTYDEDALLASAGRVVNWQQDQSTIRFTCEAPRGVQVTTALRVPSEPTNIRGDITATRYDNGILWLHHPGVPTGSHIELSF
;
A
#
# COMPACT_ATOMS: atom_id res chain seq x y z
N MET A 1 -16.24 23.11 1.36
CA MET A 1 -14.89 22.69 0.88
C MET A 1 -14.24 23.86 0.16
N ALA A 2 -13.34 24.55 0.80
CA ALA A 2 -12.40 25.38 0.06
C ALA A 2 -11.66 24.42 -0.87
N ASN A 3 -11.43 24.80 -2.14
CA ASN A 3 -10.55 24.05 -3.03
C ASN A 3 -9.18 23.90 -2.37
N SER A 4 -8.99 22.86 -1.55
CA SER A 4 -7.67 22.44 -1.10
C SER A 4 -7.01 21.75 -2.29
N THR A 5 -6.66 22.55 -3.29
CA THR A 5 -5.63 22.11 -4.22
C THR A 5 -4.38 21.96 -3.33
N GLY A 6 -4.03 20.73 -2.96
CA GLY A 6 -2.71 20.47 -2.43
C GLY A 6 -1.71 21.26 -3.26
N LYS A 7 -0.65 21.80 -2.67
CA LYS A 7 0.29 22.75 -3.28
C LYS A 7 0.64 22.47 -4.75
N ASP A 8 0.31 21.29 -5.26
CA ASP A 8 0.61 20.80 -6.63
C ASP A 8 -0.61 20.30 -7.42
N GLY A 9 -1.84 20.34 -6.87
CA GLY A 9 -3.06 19.97 -7.60
C GLY A 9 -3.23 18.47 -7.95
N GLU A 10 -2.52 17.55 -7.28
CA GLU A 10 -2.61 16.10 -7.52
C GLU A 10 -2.96 15.37 -6.23
N LEU A 11 -4.25 15.15 -5.98
CA LEU A 11 -4.75 14.41 -4.82
C LEU A 11 -5.27 13.03 -5.20
N THR A 12 -5.87 12.91 -6.41
CA THR A 12 -6.43 11.66 -6.90
C THR A 12 -6.00 11.38 -8.33
N GLY A 13 -5.75 10.12 -8.64
CA GLY A 13 -5.44 9.63 -9.99
C GLY A 13 -5.90 8.18 -10.15
N PHE A 14 -5.82 7.65 -11.36
CA PHE A 14 -6.06 6.24 -11.65
C PHE A 14 -5.23 5.78 -12.83
N GLN A 15 -5.01 4.47 -12.94
CA GLN A 15 -4.39 3.83 -14.09
C GLN A 15 -5.44 3.23 -15.02
N GLU A 16 -5.22 3.34 -16.36
CA GLU A 16 -6.13 2.77 -17.35
C GLU A 16 -5.39 2.42 -18.65
N GLN A 17 -5.66 1.22 -19.14
CA GLN A 17 -5.15 0.73 -20.42
C GLN A 17 -6.05 1.13 -21.60
N ALA A 18 -7.36 1.26 -21.36
CA ALA A 18 -8.31 1.66 -22.38
C ALA A 18 -8.10 3.12 -22.85
N PRO A 19 -8.46 3.46 -24.09
CA PRO A 19 -8.59 4.85 -24.47
C PRO A 19 -9.71 5.53 -23.66
N TYR A 20 -9.70 6.87 -23.63
CA TYR A 20 -10.76 7.65 -22.99
C TYR A 20 -12.14 7.26 -23.49
N ASP A 21 -13.06 7.05 -22.54
CA ASP A 21 -14.49 6.89 -22.72
C ASP A 21 -15.25 7.58 -21.57
N GLU A 22 -16.42 8.14 -21.87
CA GLU A 22 -17.21 8.88 -20.89
C GLU A 22 -17.73 8.04 -19.72
N SER A 23 -17.84 6.71 -19.89
CA SER A 23 -18.26 5.78 -18.83
C SER A 23 -17.18 5.53 -17.77
N ILE A 24 -15.92 5.84 -18.10
CA ILE A 24 -14.76 5.67 -17.21
C ILE A 24 -14.10 7.01 -16.84
N ASP A 25 -14.79 8.10 -17.08
CA ASP A 25 -14.31 9.45 -16.76
C ASP A 25 -14.55 9.80 -15.29
N LEU A 26 -13.62 9.41 -14.41
CA LEU A 26 -13.70 9.60 -12.97
C LEU A 26 -13.48 11.04 -12.49
N ARG A 27 -13.07 11.96 -13.38
CA ARG A 27 -12.75 13.33 -13.03
C ARG A 27 -11.69 13.48 -11.92
N THR A 28 -10.71 12.58 -11.89
CA THR A 28 -9.52 12.71 -11.05
C THR A 28 -8.58 13.81 -11.56
N ASP A 29 -7.51 14.10 -10.80
CA ASP A 29 -6.56 15.16 -11.16
C ASP A 29 -5.62 14.73 -12.29
N PHE A 30 -5.31 13.43 -12.39
CA PHE A 30 -4.49 12.86 -13.46
C PHE A 30 -4.92 11.43 -13.80
N VAL A 31 -4.46 10.95 -14.94
CA VAL A 31 -4.57 9.56 -15.38
C VAL A 31 -3.18 9.01 -15.73
N MET A 32 -2.90 7.79 -15.30
CA MET A 32 -1.74 7.01 -15.73
C MET A 32 -2.16 6.14 -16.91
N VAL A 33 -1.73 6.50 -18.12
CA VAL A 33 -1.91 5.66 -19.30
C VAL A 33 -1.01 4.45 -19.17
N TYR A 34 -1.63 3.29 -19.02
CA TYR A 34 -0.94 2.06 -18.68
C TYR A 34 -0.42 1.29 -19.90
N GLY A 35 0.82 0.79 -19.78
CA GLY A 35 1.47 -0.03 -20.78
C GLY A 35 2.07 0.77 -21.95
N LEU A 36 3.22 0.29 -22.42
CA LEU A 36 4.03 0.91 -23.47
C LEU A 36 3.96 0.09 -24.74
N ASN A 37 3.17 0.55 -25.73
CA ASN A 37 2.99 -0.09 -27.03
C ASN A 37 2.65 0.95 -28.11
N ASP A 38 2.41 0.51 -29.33
CA ASP A 38 2.15 1.37 -30.49
C ASP A 38 0.90 2.28 -30.31
N THR A 39 -0.03 1.92 -29.44
CA THR A 39 -1.25 2.72 -29.18
C THR A 39 -1.04 3.78 -28.08
N THR A 40 0.05 3.72 -27.34
CA THR A 40 0.32 4.61 -26.18
C THR A 40 0.26 6.09 -26.56
N PRO A 41 0.86 6.58 -27.67
CA PRO A 41 0.78 7.99 -28.05
C PRO A 41 -0.66 8.46 -28.29
N GLN A 42 -1.49 7.64 -28.93
CA GLN A 42 -2.88 7.94 -29.19
C GLN A 42 -3.71 7.99 -27.90
N ARG A 43 -3.49 7.05 -26.97
CA ARG A 43 -4.19 7.03 -25.67
C ARG A 43 -3.82 8.25 -24.83
N ILE A 44 -2.54 8.63 -24.77
CA ILE A 44 -2.08 9.87 -24.13
C ILE A 44 -2.80 11.10 -24.70
N ALA A 45 -2.87 11.20 -26.04
CA ALA A 45 -3.55 12.31 -26.69
C ALA A 45 -5.04 12.39 -26.32
N ARG A 46 -5.75 11.25 -26.35
CA ARG A 46 -7.19 11.16 -26.01
C ARG A 46 -7.50 11.58 -24.58
N TRP A 47 -6.73 11.09 -23.62
CA TRP A 47 -6.91 11.48 -22.20
C TRP A 47 -6.59 12.95 -21.97
N ARG A 48 -5.59 13.53 -22.68
CA ARG A 48 -5.29 14.96 -22.62
C ARG A 48 -6.40 15.83 -23.24
N GLU A 49 -6.96 15.39 -24.37
CA GLU A 49 -8.10 16.07 -25.01
C GLU A 49 -9.32 16.11 -24.08
N ALA A 50 -9.51 15.10 -23.25
CA ALA A 50 -10.53 15.04 -22.20
C ALA A 50 -10.25 15.95 -20.98
N GLY A 51 -9.09 16.62 -20.94
CA GLY A 51 -8.73 17.61 -19.92
C GLY A 51 -7.90 17.06 -18.76
N TYR A 52 -7.43 15.82 -18.83
CA TYR A 52 -6.57 15.23 -17.80
C TYR A 52 -5.11 15.68 -17.92
N ARG A 53 -4.45 15.81 -16.80
CA ARG A 53 -3.00 15.68 -16.71
C ARG A 53 -2.66 14.22 -16.98
N VAL A 54 -1.67 13.97 -17.81
CA VAL A 54 -1.37 12.60 -18.27
C VAL A 54 -0.02 12.16 -17.78
N HIS A 55 0.02 11.02 -17.11
CA HIS A 55 1.22 10.27 -16.77
C HIS A 55 1.28 8.99 -17.61
N LEU A 56 2.45 8.36 -17.67
CA LEU A 56 2.63 7.01 -18.16
C LEU A 56 2.84 6.06 -16.98
N MET A 57 2.34 4.83 -17.06
CA MET A 57 2.69 3.73 -16.17
C MET A 57 3.09 2.49 -16.95
N THR A 58 4.19 1.84 -16.56
CA THR A 58 4.69 0.62 -17.20
C THR A 58 5.58 -0.15 -16.23
N GLY A 59 5.62 -1.48 -16.34
CA GLY A 59 6.54 -2.32 -15.56
C GLY A 59 8.01 -1.98 -15.83
N ILE A 60 8.84 -2.03 -14.80
CA ILE A 60 10.29 -1.89 -14.95
C ILE A 60 10.98 -3.25 -15.07
N SER A 61 10.42 -4.27 -14.44
CA SER A 61 10.97 -5.63 -14.46
C SER A 61 10.29 -6.53 -15.49
N TRP A 62 9.20 -6.10 -16.09
CA TRP A 62 8.43 -6.86 -17.08
C TRP A 62 7.69 -5.91 -18.02
N GLY A 63 7.28 -6.42 -19.19
CA GLY A 63 6.57 -5.63 -20.20
C GLY A 63 6.65 -6.28 -21.59
N THR A 64 6.05 -5.62 -22.58
CA THR A 64 6.09 -6.06 -23.98
C THR A 64 7.46 -5.74 -24.60
N TYR A 65 8.45 -6.60 -24.33
CA TYR A 65 9.86 -6.43 -24.70
C TYR A 65 10.35 -7.43 -25.75
N GLN A 66 9.46 -7.95 -26.59
CA GLN A 66 9.78 -8.94 -27.62
C GLN A 66 10.77 -8.42 -28.67
N ASP A 67 10.81 -7.09 -28.91
CA ASP A 67 11.81 -6.47 -29.78
C ASP A 67 13.23 -6.58 -29.22
N TYR A 68 13.37 -6.50 -27.90
CA TYR A 68 14.62 -6.74 -27.18
C TYR A 68 14.96 -8.23 -27.14
N LEU A 69 14.05 -9.05 -26.67
CA LEU A 69 14.25 -10.49 -26.47
C LEU A 69 14.64 -11.20 -27.77
N ASP A 70 13.99 -10.86 -28.88
CA ASP A 70 14.18 -11.49 -30.18
C ASP A 70 15.31 -10.82 -31.01
N GLY A 71 16.02 -9.86 -30.46
CA GLY A 71 17.18 -9.21 -31.11
C GLY A 71 16.81 -8.23 -32.21
N ARG A 72 15.60 -7.74 -32.26
CA ARG A 72 15.18 -6.72 -33.23
C ARG A 72 15.67 -5.31 -32.85
N TRP A 73 16.06 -5.13 -31.61
CA TRP A 73 16.55 -3.86 -31.09
C TRP A 73 18.01 -3.57 -31.49
N ASP A 74 18.92 -4.54 -31.31
CA ASP A 74 20.38 -4.36 -31.52
C ASP A 74 21.02 -5.47 -32.38
N GLY A 75 20.24 -6.42 -32.87
CA GLY A 75 20.71 -7.55 -33.66
C GLY A 75 21.11 -8.79 -32.84
N SER A 76 20.98 -8.77 -31.52
CA SER A 76 21.32 -9.85 -30.60
C SER A 76 20.10 -10.27 -29.77
N GLY A 77 19.81 -11.55 -29.68
CA GLY A 77 18.75 -12.06 -28.80
C GLY A 77 19.15 -11.95 -27.32
N HIS A 78 18.20 -11.57 -26.47
CA HIS A 78 18.44 -11.28 -25.04
C HIS A 78 17.59 -12.13 -24.09
N TRP A 79 17.18 -13.33 -24.51
CA TRP A 79 16.44 -14.24 -23.62
C TRP A 79 17.25 -14.70 -22.40
N ASP A 80 18.58 -14.56 -22.41
CA ASP A 80 19.44 -14.80 -21.25
C ASP A 80 19.33 -13.70 -20.18
N ASP A 81 18.69 -12.58 -20.49
CA ASP A 81 18.31 -11.54 -19.51
C ASP A 81 16.93 -11.81 -18.85
N ALA A 82 16.20 -12.87 -19.25
CA ALA A 82 15.00 -13.27 -18.53
C ALA A 82 15.36 -13.85 -17.15
N GLN A 83 14.56 -13.51 -16.13
CA GLN A 83 14.65 -14.18 -14.84
C GLN A 83 14.34 -15.65 -15.01
N THR A 84 15.26 -16.52 -14.63
CA THR A 84 15.21 -17.96 -14.91
C THR A 84 15.25 -18.75 -13.60
N ALA A 85 14.33 -19.69 -13.45
CA ALA A 85 14.26 -20.63 -12.33
C ALA A 85 15.31 -21.75 -12.41
N GLY A 86 15.42 -22.58 -11.35
CA GLY A 86 16.42 -23.63 -11.24
C GLY A 86 16.30 -24.75 -12.28
N ASP A 87 15.14 -24.94 -12.87
CA ASP A 87 14.88 -25.90 -13.96
C ASP A 87 15.23 -25.34 -15.35
N GLY A 88 15.63 -24.06 -15.42
CA GLY A 88 15.96 -23.38 -16.68
C GLY A 88 14.79 -22.69 -17.35
N SER A 89 13.57 -22.75 -16.78
CA SER A 89 12.41 -22.05 -17.32
C SER A 89 12.44 -20.55 -17.01
N PRO A 90 12.00 -19.68 -17.95
CA PRO A 90 11.80 -18.27 -17.65
C PRO A 90 10.60 -18.09 -16.70
N ILE A 91 10.69 -17.10 -15.82
CA ILE A 91 9.57 -16.70 -14.96
C ILE A 91 8.75 -15.66 -15.71
N LEU A 92 7.49 -15.97 -15.95
CA LEU A 92 6.58 -15.14 -16.74
C LEU A 92 5.67 -14.31 -15.82
N HIS A 93 5.22 -13.17 -16.30
CA HIS A 93 4.31 -12.27 -15.61
C HIS A 93 2.86 -12.76 -15.75
N GLY A 94 2.20 -13.01 -14.62
CA GLY A 94 0.80 -13.44 -14.56
C GLY A 94 0.55 -14.68 -15.45
N GLU A 95 -0.55 -14.66 -16.18
CA GLU A 95 -0.91 -15.73 -17.13
C GLU A 95 -0.26 -15.57 -18.53
N SER A 96 0.69 -14.65 -18.69
CA SER A 96 1.37 -14.43 -19.96
C SER A 96 2.21 -15.66 -20.35
N THR A 97 2.29 -15.90 -21.66
CA THR A 97 3.13 -16.97 -22.23
C THR A 97 4.45 -16.46 -22.82
N ASP A 98 4.63 -15.13 -22.89
CA ASP A 98 5.74 -14.48 -23.61
C ASP A 98 6.27 -13.20 -22.96
N ILE A 99 5.79 -12.82 -21.78
CA ILE A 99 6.27 -11.67 -21.03
C ILE A 99 7.09 -12.17 -19.81
N PRO A 100 8.42 -12.33 -19.93
CA PRO A 100 9.23 -12.71 -18.79
C PRO A 100 9.50 -11.52 -17.87
N TYR A 101 9.71 -11.82 -16.59
CA TYR A 101 10.44 -10.90 -15.72
C TYR A 101 11.89 -10.82 -16.15
N MET A 102 12.48 -9.63 -16.09
CA MET A 102 13.81 -9.35 -16.61
C MET A 102 14.85 -9.21 -15.50
N VAL A 103 16.05 -9.70 -15.75
CA VAL A 103 17.24 -9.34 -14.97
C VAL A 103 17.65 -7.93 -15.38
N PRO A 104 17.72 -6.95 -14.46
CA PRO A 104 18.05 -5.56 -14.81
C PRO A 104 19.55 -5.38 -15.11
N THR A 105 20.03 -5.98 -16.22
CA THR A 105 21.36 -5.79 -16.75
C THR A 105 21.57 -4.34 -17.22
N PHE A 106 22.81 -3.95 -17.47
CA PHE A 106 23.07 -2.63 -18.09
C PHE A 106 22.45 -2.54 -19.48
N THR A 107 22.50 -3.61 -20.27
CA THR A 107 21.93 -3.65 -21.64
C THR A 107 20.42 -3.46 -21.59
N PHE A 108 19.72 -4.21 -20.73
CA PHE A 108 18.27 -4.06 -20.56
C PHE A 108 17.89 -2.66 -20.03
N THR A 109 18.68 -2.12 -19.09
CA THR A 109 18.45 -0.78 -18.55
C THR A 109 18.56 0.31 -19.64
N GLU A 110 19.56 0.23 -20.53
CA GLU A 110 19.72 1.16 -21.65
C GLU A 110 18.60 0.98 -22.70
N TYR A 111 18.12 -0.24 -22.93
CA TYR A 111 16.92 -0.49 -23.73
C TYR A 111 15.71 0.24 -23.16
N LEU A 112 15.46 0.14 -21.84
CA LEU A 112 14.35 0.84 -21.18
C LEU A 112 14.45 2.37 -21.34
N VAL A 113 15.65 2.94 -21.15
CA VAL A 113 15.88 4.38 -21.38
C VAL A 113 15.49 4.77 -22.81
N GLN A 114 15.92 4.00 -23.82
CA GLN A 114 15.58 4.30 -25.21
C GLN A 114 14.10 4.13 -25.51
N LYS A 115 13.45 3.15 -24.90
CA LYS A 115 12.01 2.88 -25.07
C LYS A 115 11.14 3.99 -24.46
N LEU A 116 11.58 4.57 -23.34
CA LEU A 116 10.83 5.60 -22.61
C LEU A 116 11.12 7.03 -23.10
N ARG A 117 12.25 7.28 -23.76
CA ARG A 117 12.63 8.61 -24.27
C ARG A 117 11.55 9.28 -25.13
N PRO A 118 10.87 8.60 -26.10
CA PRO A 118 9.80 9.22 -26.88
C PRO A 118 8.61 9.68 -26.03
N ILE A 119 8.39 9.06 -24.87
CA ILE A 119 7.29 9.43 -23.96
C ILE A 119 7.52 10.81 -23.34
N ILE A 120 8.77 11.17 -23.04
CA ILE A 120 9.13 12.52 -22.60
C ILE A 120 8.72 13.56 -23.66
N GLU A 121 8.94 13.25 -24.93
CA GLU A 121 8.58 14.14 -26.04
C GLU A 121 7.07 14.33 -26.19
N LEU A 122 6.27 13.33 -25.81
CA LEU A 122 4.81 13.44 -25.79
C LEU A 122 4.29 14.37 -24.68
N GLY A 123 5.15 14.83 -23.75
CA GLY A 123 4.80 15.81 -22.72
C GLY A 123 3.95 15.24 -21.60
N VAL A 124 4.22 14.03 -21.16
CA VAL A 124 3.67 13.49 -19.92
C VAL A 124 4.28 14.24 -18.72
N GLU A 125 3.51 14.35 -17.63
CA GLU A 125 3.93 15.06 -16.42
C GLU A 125 4.54 14.11 -15.38
N GLY A 126 4.32 12.80 -15.52
CA GLY A 126 4.89 11.77 -14.66
C GLY A 126 5.11 10.45 -15.40
N ILE A 127 6.07 9.68 -14.92
CA ILE A 127 6.32 8.30 -15.35
C ILE A 127 6.36 7.44 -14.09
N HIS A 128 5.56 6.38 -14.11
CA HIS A 128 5.46 5.38 -13.06
C HIS A 128 6.13 4.10 -13.54
N LEU A 129 7.21 3.71 -12.86
CA LEU A 129 7.96 2.48 -13.12
C LEU A 129 7.52 1.43 -12.12
N GLU A 130 6.56 0.62 -12.55
CA GLU A 130 5.82 -0.31 -11.71
C GLU A 130 6.60 -1.58 -11.42
N GLU A 131 6.39 -2.12 -10.22
CA GLU A 131 6.79 -3.47 -9.79
C GLU A 131 8.26 -3.79 -10.08
N PRO A 132 9.19 -3.15 -9.35
CA PRO A 132 10.60 -3.53 -9.40
C PRO A 132 10.81 -4.87 -8.70
N GLU A 133 10.48 -5.96 -9.38
CA GLU A 133 10.35 -7.30 -8.84
C GLU A 133 11.43 -8.25 -9.33
N PHE A 134 12.01 -8.99 -8.39
CA PHE A 134 12.90 -10.09 -8.70
C PHE A 134 12.51 -11.31 -7.85
N TRP A 135 12.06 -12.37 -8.49
CA TRP A 135 11.60 -13.57 -7.81
C TRP A 135 12.73 -14.27 -7.02
N ALA A 136 12.48 -14.71 -5.80
CA ALA A 136 13.45 -15.42 -4.98
C ALA A 136 13.92 -16.71 -5.66
N ARG A 137 13.01 -17.42 -6.34
CA ARG A 137 13.29 -18.64 -7.12
C ARG A 137 14.13 -18.42 -8.38
N ALA A 138 14.29 -17.17 -8.84
CA ALA A 138 15.14 -16.82 -9.97
C ALA A 138 16.61 -16.70 -9.58
N GLY A 139 17.47 -16.52 -10.60
CA GLY A 139 18.91 -16.30 -10.42
C GLY A 139 19.77 -17.36 -11.13
N TYR A 140 19.21 -18.05 -12.10
CA TYR A 140 19.89 -19.12 -12.82
C TYR A 140 20.27 -18.75 -14.26
N SER A 141 19.81 -17.61 -14.79
CA SER A 141 20.18 -17.13 -16.12
C SER A 141 21.67 -16.78 -16.21
N GLU A 142 22.23 -16.87 -17.43
CA GLU A 142 23.66 -16.56 -17.64
C GLU A 142 23.97 -15.07 -17.34
N SER A 143 23.02 -14.17 -17.60
CA SER A 143 23.17 -12.76 -17.23
C SER A 143 23.28 -12.56 -15.72
N PHE A 144 22.42 -13.23 -14.92
CA PHE A 144 22.51 -13.16 -13.47
C PHE A 144 23.83 -13.71 -12.93
N LYS A 145 24.35 -14.80 -13.52
CA LYS A 145 25.66 -15.36 -13.15
C LYS A 145 26.79 -14.39 -13.44
N ARG A 146 26.74 -13.65 -14.54
CA ARG A 146 27.71 -12.59 -14.86
C ARG A 146 27.63 -11.42 -13.87
N GLU A 147 26.41 -10.97 -13.54
CA GLU A 147 26.20 -9.92 -12.53
C GLU A 147 26.67 -10.35 -11.13
N TRP A 148 26.47 -11.62 -10.75
CA TRP A 148 27.00 -12.17 -9.49
C TRP A 148 28.52 -12.08 -9.44
N GLN A 149 29.21 -12.54 -10.51
CA GLN A 149 30.67 -12.47 -10.59
C GLN A 149 31.17 -11.01 -10.54
N ALA A 150 30.46 -10.10 -11.19
CA ALA A 150 30.81 -8.68 -11.19
C ALA A 150 30.62 -8.03 -9.81
N PHE A 151 29.56 -8.38 -9.10
CA PHE A 151 29.21 -7.78 -7.80
C PHE A 151 30.02 -8.33 -6.64
N PHE A 152 30.17 -9.67 -6.56
CA PHE A 152 30.85 -10.32 -5.45
C PHE A 152 32.34 -10.62 -5.71
N GLY A 153 32.79 -10.61 -6.97
CA GLY A 153 34.15 -11.05 -7.34
C GLY A 153 34.39 -12.54 -7.16
N GLU A 154 33.33 -13.33 -7.00
CA GLU A 154 33.38 -14.77 -6.66
C GLU A 154 32.56 -15.58 -7.68
N PRO A 155 32.89 -16.89 -7.87
CA PRO A 155 32.06 -17.75 -8.68
C PRO A 155 30.62 -17.80 -8.22
N TRP A 156 29.68 -17.84 -9.18
CA TRP A 156 28.26 -17.94 -8.89
C TRP A 156 27.92 -19.17 -8.04
N GLN A 157 27.01 -19.00 -7.11
CA GLN A 157 26.41 -20.06 -6.31
C GLN A 157 24.90 -20.10 -6.60
N ALA A 158 24.36 -21.33 -6.73
CA ALA A 158 22.92 -21.49 -6.93
C ALA A 158 22.15 -20.89 -5.73
N PRO A 159 21.18 -20.00 -5.94
CA PRO A 159 20.53 -19.25 -4.86
C PRO A 159 19.95 -20.10 -3.73
N HIS A 160 19.47 -21.32 -4.03
CA HIS A 160 18.87 -22.22 -3.04
C HIS A 160 19.83 -23.28 -2.49
N SER A 161 21.12 -23.22 -2.81
CA SER A 161 22.09 -24.25 -2.37
C SER A 161 22.43 -24.15 -0.87
N THR A 162 22.41 -22.94 -0.32
CA THR A 162 22.66 -22.67 1.10
C THR A 162 21.94 -21.40 1.54
N PRO A 163 21.66 -21.19 2.86
CA PRO A 163 21.14 -19.92 3.38
C PRO A 163 21.99 -18.71 2.95
N GLU A 164 23.31 -18.81 2.98
CA GLU A 164 24.20 -17.75 2.53
C GLU A 164 24.04 -17.43 1.05
N ALA A 165 23.99 -18.43 0.18
CA ALA A 165 23.79 -18.22 -1.25
C ALA A 165 22.45 -17.57 -1.55
N HIS A 166 21.39 -17.96 -0.82
CA HIS A 166 20.07 -17.37 -0.94
C HIS A 166 20.06 -15.89 -0.53
N TYR A 167 20.57 -15.57 0.65
CA TYR A 167 20.67 -14.21 1.16
C TYR A 167 21.48 -13.29 0.24
N ARG A 168 22.65 -13.74 -0.23
CA ARG A 168 23.49 -13.01 -1.19
C ARG A 168 22.79 -12.82 -2.55
N SER A 169 22.03 -13.82 -3.00
CA SER A 169 21.17 -13.68 -4.19
C SER A 169 20.17 -12.54 -4.00
N GLY A 170 19.52 -12.44 -2.84
CA GLY A 170 18.62 -11.33 -2.49
C GLY A 170 19.33 -9.97 -2.52
N GLN A 171 20.52 -9.86 -1.93
CA GLN A 171 21.31 -8.63 -1.96
C GLN A 171 21.63 -8.18 -3.39
N LEU A 172 22.06 -9.11 -4.27
CA LEU A 172 22.33 -8.80 -5.66
C LEU A 172 21.06 -8.35 -6.41
N LYS A 173 19.95 -9.06 -6.25
CA LYS A 173 18.67 -8.74 -6.87
C LYS A 173 18.22 -7.31 -6.51
N GLN A 174 18.26 -6.96 -5.23
CA GLN A 174 17.94 -5.61 -4.76
C GLN A 174 18.88 -4.56 -5.37
N HIS A 175 20.19 -4.86 -5.43
CA HIS A 175 21.17 -3.96 -6.05
C HIS A 175 20.89 -3.72 -7.53
N LEU A 176 20.58 -4.76 -8.30
CA LEU A 176 20.29 -4.67 -9.74
C LEU A 176 19.06 -3.81 -10.01
N LEU A 177 17.99 -4.01 -9.25
CA LEU A 177 16.76 -3.21 -9.35
C LEU A 177 17.02 -1.75 -9.00
N SER A 178 17.72 -1.47 -7.88
CA SER A 178 18.07 -0.10 -7.47
C SER A 178 18.92 0.60 -8.52
N ARG A 179 19.94 -0.07 -9.07
CA ARG A 179 20.81 0.44 -10.11
C ARG A 179 20.05 0.79 -11.39
N SER A 180 19.13 -0.08 -11.81
CA SER A 180 18.32 0.13 -13.01
C SER A 180 17.34 1.30 -12.82
N LEU A 181 16.63 1.35 -11.70
CA LEU A 181 15.74 2.47 -11.38
C LEU A 181 16.49 3.80 -11.39
N ASP A 182 17.60 3.89 -10.67
CA ASP A 182 18.41 5.12 -10.61
C ASP A 182 18.89 5.56 -12.00
N ARG A 183 19.38 4.62 -12.80
CA ARG A 183 19.86 4.91 -14.16
C ARG A 183 18.74 5.39 -15.09
N VAL A 184 17.61 4.69 -15.13
CA VAL A 184 16.48 5.04 -15.99
C VAL A 184 15.93 6.42 -15.62
N THR A 185 15.67 6.63 -14.33
CA THR A 185 15.03 7.87 -13.87
C THR A 185 15.95 9.09 -13.95
N SER A 186 17.24 8.94 -13.63
CA SER A 186 18.19 10.06 -13.71
C SER A 186 18.45 10.49 -15.16
N VAL A 187 18.65 9.55 -16.08
CA VAL A 187 18.87 9.89 -17.49
C VAL A 187 17.66 10.59 -18.10
N LEU A 188 16.47 10.02 -17.88
CA LEU A 188 15.24 10.61 -18.44
C LEU A 188 14.88 11.94 -17.81
N ARG A 189 15.20 12.16 -16.52
CA ARG A 189 15.03 13.45 -15.84
C ARG A 189 15.94 14.51 -16.47
N ASP A 190 17.22 14.20 -16.66
CA ASP A 190 18.19 15.11 -17.25
C ASP A 190 17.80 15.48 -18.68
N GLU A 191 17.36 14.52 -19.49
CA GLU A 191 16.87 14.76 -20.86
C GLU A 191 15.61 15.63 -20.87
N ALA A 192 14.66 15.39 -19.95
CA ALA A 192 13.47 16.23 -19.82
C ALA A 192 13.84 17.67 -19.46
N LEU A 193 14.74 17.88 -18.50
CA LEU A 193 15.23 19.21 -18.10
C LEU A 193 15.93 19.93 -19.25
N GLN A 194 16.73 19.24 -20.07
CA GLN A 194 17.35 19.81 -21.26
C GLN A 194 16.33 20.29 -22.29
N GLN A 195 15.15 19.68 -22.33
CA GLN A 195 14.01 20.08 -23.16
C GLN A 195 13.13 21.14 -22.49
N GLY A 196 13.51 21.66 -21.30
CA GLY A 196 12.71 22.61 -20.52
C GLY A 196 11.45 22.03 -19.90
N ARG A 197 11.40 20.72 -19.69
CA ARG A 197 10.27 19.98 -19.13
C ARG A 197 10.59 19.49 -17.73
N GLN A 198 9.56 19.40 -16.90
CA GLN A 198 9.62 18.73 -15.60
C GLN A 198 8.78 17.46 -15.66
N VAL A 199 9.41 16.32 -15.45
CA VAL A 199 8.76 15.01 -15.36
C VAL A 199 9.07 14.41 -14.00
N ARG A 200 8.06 13.92 -13.31
CA ARG A 200 8.18 13.23 -12.03
C ARG A 200 8.28 11.73 -12.24
N PHE A 201 9.03 11.06 -11.37
CA PHE A 201 9.21 9.62 -11.41
C PHE A 201 8.70 9.00 -10.13
N TYR A 202 7.80 8.05 -10.28
CA TYR A 202 7.19 7.31 -9.19
C TYR A 202 7.45 5.81 -9.35
N VAL A 203 7.45 5.10 -8.24
CA VAL A 203 7.55 3.64 -8.23
C VAL A 203 6.29 3.07 -7.57
N PRO A 204 5.31 2.60 -8.36
CA PRO A 204 4.26 1.74 -7.86
C PRO A 204 4.86 0.42 -7.39
N THR A 205 4.61 0.05 -6.15
CA THR A 205 5.21 -1.12 -5.51
C THR A 205 4.23 -1.74 -4.52
N HIS A 206 4.26 -3.05 -4.38
CA HIS A 206 3.56 -3.73 -3.29
C HIS A 206 4.23 -3.40 -1.95
N SER A 207 3.61 -3.77 -0.85
CA SER A 207 4.22 -3.58 0.46
C SER A 207 5.40 -4.53 0.67
N LEU A 208 6.36 -4.12 1.50
CA LEU A 208 7.44 -5.02 1.96
C LEU A 208 6.89 -6.30 2.59
N LEU A 209 5.70 -6.24 3.22
CA LEU A 209 4.99 -7.41 3.75
C LEU A 209 4.61 -8.39 2.64
N ASN A 210 3.95 -7.91 1.58
CA ASN A 210 3.57 -8.75 0.45
C ASN A 210 4.79 -9.37 -0.21
N TYR A 211 5.82 -8.58 -0.50
CA TYR A 211 7.03 -9.09 -1.13
C TYR A 211 7.75 -10.14 -0.30
N ALA A 212 7.89 -9.93 1.00
CA ALA A 212 8.45 -10.94 1.89
C ALA A 212 7.57 -12.21 1.91
N GLN A 213 6.24 -12.06 1.94
CA GLN A 213 5.28 -13.17 1.94
C GLN A 213 5.29 -13.94 0.62
N TRP A 214 5.39 -13.24 -0.51
CA TRP A 214 5.37 -13.84 -1.85
C TRP A 214 6.73 -14.29 -2.36
N GLN A 215 7.79 -14.11 -1.58
CA GLN A 215 9.14 -14.50 -1.98
C GLN A 215 9.61 -13.74 -3.23
N ILE A 216 9.38 -12.43 -3.23
CA ILE A 216 9.84 -11.49 -4.24
C ILE A 216 10.81 -10.51 -3.57
N ILE A 217 11.87 -10.15 -4.26
CA ILE A 217 12.82 -9.12 -3.84
C ILE A 217 12.50 -7.83 -4.59
N SER A 218 12.36 -6.74 -3.83
CA SER A 218 12.19 -5.38 -4.31
C SER A 218 13.14 -4.43 -3.58
N PRO A 219 13.46 -3.26 -4.13
CA PRO A 219 14.39 -2.31 -3.50
C PRO A 219 13.71 -1.36 -2.51
N GLU A 220 12.77 -1.82 -1.67
CA GLU A 220 11.86 -0.98 -0.88
C GLU A 220 12.58 0.13 -0.12
N SER A 221 13.50 -0.18 0.79
CA SER A 221 14.23 0.85 1.56
C SER A 221 15.07 1.79 0.67
N ARG A 222 15.44 1.34 -0.54
CA ARG A 222 16.25 2.15 -1.47
C ARG A 222 15.44 3.22 -2.17
N LEU A 223 14.13 3.03 -2.36
CA LEU A 223 13.27 3.99 -3.05
C LEU A 223 13.32 5.40 -2.41
N ARG A 224 13.49 5.46 -1.10
CA ARG A 224 13.62 6.74 -0.39
C ARG A 224 14.98 7.43 -0.55
N THR A 225 16.02 6.72 -0.99
CA THR A 225 17.39 7.26 -1.13
C THR A 225 17.77 7.57 -2.57
N LEU A 226 17.05 7.04 -3.57
CA LEU A 226 17.31 7.30 -4.98
C LEU A 226 16.93 8.74 -5.34
N PRO A 227 17.87 9.60 -5.76
CA PRO A 227 17.63 11.04 -5.87
C PRO A 227 16.64 11.41 -6.97
N SER A 228 16.46 10.53 -7.96
CA SER A 228 15.55 10.76 -9.09
C SER A 228 14.14 10.21 -8.89
N ILE A 229 13.81 9.64 -7.75
CA ILE A 229 12.48 9.16 -7.41
C ILE A 229 11.74 10.25 -6.62
N ASP A 230 10.56 10.67 -7.07
CA ASP A 230 9.73 11.69 -6.42
C ASP A 230 8.74 11.10 -5.42
N GLY A 231 8.52 9.79 -5.47
CA GLY A 231 7.62 9.10 -4.56
C GLY A 231 7.28 7.67 -4.99
N ALA A 232 6.30 7.10 -4.32
CA ALA A 232 5.82 5.74 -4.58
C ALA A 232 4.30 5.68 -4.56
N ILE A 233 3.74 4.62 -5.15
CA ILE A 233 2.34 4.22 -4.99
C ILE A 233 2.36 2.90 -4.24
N ALA A 234 1.73 2.84 -3.07
CA ALA A 234 1.51 1.60 -2.36
C ALA A 234 0.38 0.83 -3.04
N GLN A 235 0.74 -0.19 -3.79
CA GLN A 235 -0.19 -1.08 -4.49
C GLN A 235 -0.74 -2.14 -3.52
N VAL A 236 -1.51 -1.69 -2.55
CA VAL A 236 -2.25 -2.57 -1.65
C VAL A 236 -3.56 -2.94 -2.35
N TRP A 237 -3.47 -3.90 -3.25
CA TRP A 237 -4.63 -4.45 -3.95
C TRP A 237 -5.52 -5.19 -2.95
N THR A 238 -6.84 -5.07 -3.10
CA THR A 238 -7.78 -5.74 -2.19
C THR A 238 -7.54 -7.25 -2.16
N GLY A 239 -7.30 -7.86 -3.32
CA GLY A 239 -6.99 -9.29 -3.42
C GLY A 239 -5.72 -9.69 -2.69
N THR A 240 -4.67 -8.87 -2.69
CA THR A 240 -3.42 -9.20 -1.98
C THR A 240 -3.57 -9.17 -0.48
N SER A 241 -4.35 -8.22 0.04
CA SER A 241 -4.64 -8.11 1.48
C SER A 241 -5.53 -9.26 2.01
N ARG A 242 -6.11 -10.07 1.11
CA ARG A 242 -6.84 -11.29 1.45
C ARG A 242 -5.94 -12.50 1.62
N THR A 243 -4.63 -12.37 1.41
CA THR A 243 -3.69 -13.48 1.66
C THR A 243 -3.83 -13.96 3.10
N PRO A 244 -4.15 -15.26 3.32
CA PRO A 244 -4.39 -15.77 4.66
C PRO A 244 -3.16 -15.66 5.55
N ASN A 245 -3.39 -15.38 6.83
CA ASN A 245 -2.38 -15.44 7.88
C ASN A 245 -2.90 -16.21 9.09
N VAL A 246 -2.04 -16.43 10.08
CA VAL A 246 -2.39 -17.21 11.28
C VAL A 246 -2.49 -16.28 12.48
N TYR A 247 -3.57 -16.45 13.25
CA TYR A 247 -3.74 -15.86 14.58
C TYR A 247 -4.54 -16.79 15.48
N ALA A 248 -4.08 -16.96 16.72
CA ALA A 248 -4.71 -17.82 17.73
C ALA A 248 -4.99 -19.25 17.21
N GLY A 249 -4.05 -19.82 16.43
CA GLY A 249 -4.15 -21.16 15.83
C GLY A 249 -5.09 -21.29 14.64
N LYS A 250 -5.65 -20.18 14.15
CA LYS A 250 -6.60 -20.17 13.04
C LYS A 250 -6.04 -19.47 11.81
N VAL A 251 -6.05 -20.17 10.67
CA VAL A 251 -5.74 -19.59 9.35
C VAL A 251 -7.00 -18.91 8.82
N ALA A 252 -6.91 -17.64 8.45
CA ALA A 252 -8.03 -16.89 7.87
C ALA A 252 -7.56 -15.71 7.02
N GLU A 253 -8.42 -15.27 6.09
CA GLU A 253 -8.31 -13.94 5.48
C GLU A 253 -8.61 -12.90 6.56
N ARG A 254 -7.71 -11.92 6.75
CA ARG A 254 -7.87 -10.78 7.67
C ARG A 254 -7.63 -9.51 6.90
N THR A 255 -8.53 -9.24 5.95
CA THR A 255 -8.34 -8.20 4.92
C THR A 255 -8.07 -6.83 5.52
N PHE A 256 -8.83 -6.43 6.56
CA PHE A 256 -8.64 -5.12 7.20
C PHE A 256 -7.28 -5.03 7.91
N GLU A 257 -6.96 -6.01 8.75
CA GLU A 257 -5.73 -6.00 9.56
C GLU A 257 -4.49 -6.12 8.67
N THR A 258 -4.54 -6.96 7.64
CA THR A 258 -3.46 -7.12 6.67
C THR A 258 -3.24 -5.80 5.91
N ALA A 259 -4.29 -5.21 5.34
CA ALA A 259 -4.20 -3.93 4.64
C ALA A 259 -3.71 -2.80 5.56
N TYR A 260 -4.16 -2.76 6.81
CA TYR A 260 -3.70 -1.77 7.79
C TYR A 260 -2.19 -1.85 8.01
N LEU A 261 -1.64 -3.05 8.13
CA LEU A 261 -0.20 -3.25 8.29
C LEU A 261 0.56 -2.95 6.99
N GLU A 262 0.03 -3.30 5.82
CA GLU A 262 0.62 -3.00 4.52
C GLU A 262 0.68 -1.50 4.23
N TYR A 263 -0.39 -0.75 4.45
CA TYR A 263 -0.38 0.71 4.33
C TYR A 263 0.53 1.36 5.38
N GLY A 264 0.64 0.76 6.56
CA GLY A 264 1.53 1.21 7.62
C GLY A 264 2.99 1.20 7.21
N ILE A 265 3.50 0.10 6.65
CA ILE A 265 4.88 0.02 6.17
C ILE A 265 5.11 0.92 4.95
N ALA A 266 4.11 1.04 4.05
CA ALA A 266 4.19 1.93 2.92
C ALA A 266 4.26 3.41 3.35
N GLN A 267 3.48 3.83 4.34
CA GLN A 267 3.61 5.18 4.90
C GLN A 267 5.02 5.42 5.46
N ASP A 268 5.59 4.42 6.13
CA ASP A 268 6.92 4.54 6.71
C ASP A 268 8.04 4.63 5.66
N LEU A 269 7.83 4.08 4.47
CA LEU A 269 8.79 4.15 3.35
C LEU A 269 9.18 5.60 3.00
N THR A 270 8.26 6.54 3.07
CA THR A 270 8.51 7.95 2.72
C THR A 270 8.67 8.88 3.93
N ARG A 271 8.60 8.33 5.14
CA ARG A 271 8.73 9.09 6.40
C ARG A 271 10.02 9.89 6.44
N GLY A 272 9.92 11.17 6.83
CA GLY A 272 11.08 12.07 6.94
C GLY A 272 11.71 12.47 5.61
N THR A 273 11.01 12.30 4.49
CA THR A 273 11.44 12.73 3.16
C THR A 273 10.40 13.65 2.50
N ASP A 274 10.81 14.37 1.45
CA ASP A 274 9.90 15.18 0.62
C ASP A 274 9.17 14.33 -0.46
N ARG A 275 9.32 13.01 -0.44
CA ARG A 275 8.72 12.09 -1.38
C ARG A 275 7.24 11.93 -1.13
N ARG A 276 6.47 11.79 -2.22
CA ARG A 276 5.04 11.57 -2.17
C ARG A 276 4.74 10.09 -2.01
N MET A 277 3.79 9.78 -1.14
CA MET A 277 3.17 8.46 -1.04
C MET A 277 1.72 8.57 -1.53
N TRP A 278 1.33 7.64 -2.40
CA TRP A 278 -0.02 7.42 -2.86
C TRP A 278 -0.52 6.07 -2.35
N PHE A 279 -1.77 6.01 -1.92
CA PHE A 279 -2.40 4.74 -1.57
C PHE A 279 -3.36 4.32 -2.67
N LEU A 280 -3.20 3.10 -3.17
CA LEU A 280 -4.08 2.52 -4.17
C LEU A 280 -5.32 1.92 -3.49
N HIS A 281 -6.50 2.16 -4.08
CA HIS A 281 -7.76 1.58 -3.64
C HIS A 281 -8.39 0.79 -4.79
N ASP A 282 -8.34 -0.53 -4.75
CA ASP A 282 -8.86 -1.42 -5.79
C ASP A 282 -10.27 -1.93 -5.45
N PRO A 283 -11.33 -1.46 -6.14
CA PRO A 283 -12.70 -1.93 -5.92
C PRO A 283 -12.95 -3.35 -6.44
N ILE A 284 -12.14 -3.82 -7.38
CA ILE A 284 -12.30 -5.12 -8.03
C ILE A 284 -10.96 -5.85 -8.02
N GLU A 285 -10.87 -6.91 -7.25
CA GLU A 285 -9.70 -7.79 -7.26
C GLU A 285 -9.65 -8.68 -8.52
N ASP A 286 -8.51 -9.30 -8.78
CA ASP A 286 -8.29 -10.08 -10.00
C ASP A 286 -9.01 -11.42 -10.04
N HIS A 287 -9.79 -11.77 -9.02
CA HIS A 287 -10.55 -13.00 -8.95
C HIS A 287 -11.91 -12.87 -9.66
N PRO A 288 -12.12 -13.41 -10.86
CA PRO A 288 -13.29 -13.13 -11.69
C PRO A 288 -14.59 -13.74 -11.18
N ASP A 289 -14.54 -14.65 -10.20
CA ASP A 289 -15.69 -15.41 -9.69
C ASP A 289 -16.21 -14.93 -8.33
N ARG A 290 -15.72 -13.78 -7.87
CA ARG A 290 -16.27 -13.09 -6.72
C ARG A 290 -17.53 -12.31 -7.10
N THR A 291 -18.35 -11.98 -6.10
CA THR A 291 -19.59 -11.21 -6.30
C THR A 291 -19.37 -9.72 -6.06
N TRP A 292 -20.29 -8.88 -6.56
CA TRP A 292 -20.27 -7.44 -6.28
C TRP A 292 -20.31 -7.11 -4.80
N GLU A 293 -21.05 -7.89 -4.02
CA GLU A 293 -21.17 -7.76 -2.57
C GLU A 293 -19.85 -8.10 -1.86
N ASP A 294 -19.18 -9.16 -2.31
CA ASP A 294 -17.87 -9.55 -1.79
C ASP A 294 -16.79 -8.50 -2.13
N TYR A 295 -16.76 -8.02 -3.38
CA TYR A 295 -15.85 -6.94 -3.79
C TYR A 295 -16.06 -5.68 -2.96
N LEU A 296 -17.32 -5.22 -2.83
CA LEU A 296 -17.64 -4.02 -2.05
C LEU A 296 -17.19 -4.15 -0.59
N ALA A 297 -17.49 -5.29 0.05
CA ALA A 297 -17.16 -5.52 1.45
C ALA A 297 -15.64 -5.52 1.69
N ASN A 298 -14.88 -6.20 0.84
CA ASN A 298 -13.43 -6.28 1.00
C ASN A 298 -12.72 -4.98 0.59
N TRP A 299 -13.20 -4.29 -0.46
CA TRP A 299 -12.72 -2.95 -0.79
C TRP A 299 -12.95 -1.94 0.35
N GLN A 300 -14.11 -1.98 1.02
CA GLN A 300 -14.34 -1.12 2.19
C GLN A 300 -13.35 -1.41 3.32
N ARG A 301 -12.97 -2.66 3.54
CA ARG A 301 -11.95 -3.03 4.53
C ARG A 301 -10.58 -2.41 4.20
N THR A 302 -10.12 -2.55 2.96
CA THR A 302 -8.83 -1.96 2.56
C THR A 302 -8.88 -0.43 2.53
N LEU A 303 -9.99 0.15 2.09
CA LEU A 303 -10.21 1.60 2.11
C LEU A 303 -10.10 2.15 3.54
N ILE A 304 -10.88 1.62 4.49
CA ILE A 304 -10.86 2.10 5.88
C ILE A 304 -9.49 1.87 6.52
N ALA A 305 -8.84 0.75 6.27
CA ALA A 305 -7.48 0.48 6.72
C ALA A 305 -6.50 1.58 6.27
N SER A 306 -6.57 2.01 5.00
CA SER A 306 -5.73 3.08 4.45
C SER A 306 -5.97 4.43 5.15
N LEU A 307 -7.23 4.74 5.44
CA LEU A 307 -7.62 6.02 6.04
C LEU A 307 -7.17 6.17 7.50
N LEU A 308 -6.82 5.07 8.16
CA LEU A 308 -6.18 5.06 9.48
C LEU A 308 -4.68 5.41 9.43
N HIS A 309 -4.16 5.79 8.27
CA HIS A 309 -2.79 6.28 8.09
C HIS A 309 -2.80 7.76 7.64
N PRO A 310 -3.03 8.70 8.56
CA PRO A 310 -3.28 10.11 8.23
C PRO A 310 -2.05 10.85 7.66
N GLY A 311 -0.87 10.27 7.70
CA GLY A 311 0.32 10.81 7.04
C GLY A 311 0.24 10.77 5.51
N VAL A 312 -0.75 10.07 4.94
CA VAL A 312 -1.00 10.00 3.50
C VAL A 312 -2.37 10.58 3.17
N SER A 313 -2.40 11.48 2.18
CA SER A 313 -3.61 12.17 1.71
C SER A 313 -3.70 12.19 0.17
N ARG A 314 -3.00 11.29 -0.50
CA ARG A 314 -2.98 11.11 -1.95
C ARG A 314 -3.38 9.69 -2.30
N TYR A 315 -4.25 9.56 -3.31
CA TYR A 315 -4.88 8.27 -3.57
C TYR A 315 -4.92 7.95 -5.06
N GLU A 316 -4.50 6.74 -5.40
CA GLU A 316 -4.87 6.11 -6.66
C GLU A 316 -6.23 5.45 -6.46
N VAL A 317 -7.25 5.99 -7.10
CA VAL A 317 -8.63 5.54 -6.94
C VAL A 317 -9.03 4.66 -8.12
N ALA A 318 -9.74 3.56 -7.85
CA ALA A 318 -10.34 2.71 -8.87
C ALA A 318 -9.40 2.38 -10.05
N PRO A 319 -8.26 1.72 -9.82
CA PRO A 319 -7.41 1.27 -10.90
C PRO A 319 -8.22 0.42 -11.88
N TRP A 320 -7.98 0.65 -13.19
CA TRP A 320 -8.72 0.00 -14.26
C TRP A 320 -10.23 0.29 -14.25
N PRO A 321 -10.67 1.57 -14.34
CA PRO A 321 -12.10 1.89 -14.29
C PRO A 321 -12.91 1.19 -15.39
N ASN A 322 -12.31 0.87 -16.54
CA ASN A 322 -12.97 0.06 -17.55
C ASN A 322 -13.31 -1.36 -17.03
N ARG A 323 -12.46 -1.95 -16.17
CA ARG A 323 -12.74 -3.22 -15.51
C ARG A 323 -13.91 -3.10 -14.53
N ILE A 324 -14.03 -1.97 -13.86
CA ILE A 324 -15.03 -1.73 -12.82
C ILE A 324 -16.41 -1.42 -13.45
N PHE A 325 -16.47 -0.47 -14.36
CA PHE A 325 -17.74 0.06 -14.85
C PHE A 325 -18.28 -0.66 -16.10
N ASN A 326 -17.43 -1.34 -16.88
CA ASN A 326 -17.80 -1.91 -18.17
C ASN A 326 -17.65 -3.43 -18.24
N ARG A 327 -17.25 -4.12 -17.16
CA ARG A 327 -17.21 -5.59 -17.11
C ARG A 327 -18.27 -6.13 -16.16
N PRO A 328 -18.95 -7.23 -16.53
CA PRO A 328 -19.96 -7.86 -15.68
C PRO A 328 -19.31 -8.86 -14.71
N TYR A 329 -19.82 -8.88 -13.45
CA TYR A 329 -19.42 -9.83 -12.40
C TYR A 329 -20.65 -10.48 -11.77
N LEU A 330 -20.45 -11.50 -10.96
CA LEU A 330 -21.52 -12.23 -10.27
C LEU A 330 -22.22 -11.32 -9.24
N ARG A 331 -23.47 -11.67 -8.92
CA ARG A 331 -24.21 -11.20 -7.75
C ARG A 331 -24.40 -12.32 -6.75
N GLU A 332 -24.51 -12.00 -5.46
CA GLU A 332 -24.80 -12.98 -4.42
C GLU A 332 -26.10 -13.73 -4.74
N GLY A 333 -26.06 -15.07 -4.68
CA GLY A 333 -27.18 -15.94 -4.98
C GLY A 333 -27.56 -16.03 -6.47
N SER A 334 -26.74 -15.48 -7.39
CA SER A 334 -26.95 -15.54 -8.84
C SER A 334 -25.81 -16.28 -9.55
N THR A 335 -26.11 -16.89 -10.69
CA THR A 335 -25.14 -17.43 -11.64
C THR A 335 -24.94 -16.54 -12.85
N GLU A 336 -25.74 -15.47 -12.95
CA GLU A 336 -25.64 -14.50 -14.05
C GLU A 336 -24.68 -13.38 -13.65
N ARG A 337 -23.95 -12.87 -14.65
CA ARG A 337 -23.04 -11.73 -14.50
C ARG A 337 -23.76 -10.46 -14.96
N GLU A 338 -23.61 -9.39 -14.19
CA GLU A 338 -24.18 -8.08 -14.50
C GLU A 338 -23.16 -6.96 -14.29
N LEU A 339 -23.36 -5.84 -14.94
CA LEU A 339 -22.57 -4.63 -14.72
C LEU A 339 -22.74 -4.15 -13.27
N ILE A 340 -21.85 -3.25 -12.87
CA ILE A 340 -21.85 -2.68 -11.51
C ILE A 340 -23.26 -2.22 -11.10
N PRO A 341 -23.76 -2.67 -9.93
CA PRO A 341 -25.02 -2.19 -9.39
C PRO A 341 -24.98 -0.66 -9.17
N PRO A 342 -26.08 0.09 -9.47
CA PRO A 342 -26.08 1.54 -9.34
C PRO A 342 -25.66 2.04 -7.95
N ASP A 343 -26.12 1.41 -6.88
CA ASP A 343 -25.76 1.80 -5.50
C ASP A 343 -24.28 1.54 -5.21
N THR A 344 -23.72 0.44 -5.70
CA THR A 344 -22.29 0.14 -5.58
C THR A 344 -21.44 1.18 -6.32
N ALA A 345 -21.82 1.56 -7.54
CA ALA A 345 -21.15 2.61 -8.30
C ALA A 345 -21.21 3.97 -7.57
N THR A 346 -22.36 4.30 -7.01
CA THR A 346 -22.55 5.53 -6.22
C THR A 346 -21.66 5.53 -4.97
N SER A 347 -21.60 4.41 -4.21
CA SER A 347 -20.73 4.27 -3.03
C SER A 347 -19.27 4.46 -3.39
N TYR A 348 -18.78 3.84 -4.47
CA TYR A 348 -17.39 4.02 -4.93
C TYR A 348 -17.08 5.48 -5.24
N LEU A 349 -17.98 6.15 -5.96
CA LEU A 349 -17.77 7.55 -6.35
C LEU A 349 -17.86 8.53 -5.17
N ILE A 350 -18.74 8.30 -4.19
CA ILE A 350 -18.80 9.09 -2.95
C ILE A 350 -17.44 8.99 -2.23
N ALA A 351 -16.93 7.77 -2.05
CA ALA A 351 -15.65 7.54 -1.42
C ALA A 351 -14.52 8.26 -2.18
N MET A 352 -14.40 8.05 -3.49
CA MET A 352 -13.36 8.65 -4.33
C MET A 352 -13.35 10.19 -4.27
N ASN A 353 -14.52 10.82 -4.26
CA ASN A 353 -14.61 12.28 -4.17
C ASN A 353 -14.34 12.79 -2.74
N SER A 354 -14.73 12.01 -1.70
CA SER A 354 -14.46 12.36 -0.30
C SER A 354 -12.97 12.26 0.05
N LEU A 355 -12.22 11.38 -0.60
CA LEU A 355 -10.75 11.25 -0.44
C LEU A 355 -10.00 12.56 -0.71
N ARG A 356 -10.54 13.44 -1.54
CA ARG A 356 -9.93 14.74 -1.88
C ARG A 356 -9.89 15.72 -0.71
N ASP A 357 -10.61 15.47 0.37
CA ASP A 357 -10.72 16.33 1.56
C ASP A 357 -10.04 15.71 2.79
N LEU A 358 -9.21 14.67 2.63
CA LEU A 358 -8.57 13.99 3.76
C LEU A 358 -7.22 14.60 4.19
N ASP A 359 -6.73 15.63 3.53
CA ASP A 359 -5.57 16.41 3.97
C ASP A 359 -5.98 17.38 5.09
N GLN A 360 -6.34 16.83 6.25
CA GLN A 360 -6.86 17.56 7.40
C GLN A 360 -5.74 17.81 8.42
N PRO A 361 -5.60 19.07 8.93
CA PRO A 361 -4.57 19.39 9.92
C PRO A 361 -4.90 18.88 11.32
N ASP A 362 -6.18 18.70 11.64
CA ASP A 362 -6.65 18.20 12.94
C ASP A 362 -6.81 16.67 12.84
N VAL A 363 -5.86 15.94 13.44
CA VAL A 363 -5.85 14.47 13.46
C VAL A 363 -5.76 14.02 14.92
N ARG A 364 -6.76 13.22 15.34
CA ARG A 364 -6.83 12.68 16.71
C ARG A 364 -7.19 11.21 16.68
N TRP A 365 -6.37 10.39 17.29
CA TRP A 365 -6.69 8.98 17.55
C TRP A 365 -7.59 8.84 18.76
N ALA A 366 -8.54 7.91 18.73
CA ALA A 366 -9.34 7.57 19.90
C ALA A 366 -8.50 6.83 20.95
N GLN A 367 -7.48 6.08 20.52
CA GLN A 367 -6.55 5.38 21.38
C GLN A 367 -5.51 6.36 21.94
N GLU A 368 -5.53 6.57 23.24
CA GLU A 368 -4.50 7.32 23.98
C GLU A 368 -3.34 6.42 24.43
N GLY A 369 -3.45 5.10 24.20
CA GLY A 369 -2.44 4.09 24.53
C GLY A 369 -1.16 4.20 23.70
N PRO A 370 -0.16 3.36 24.02
CA PRO A 370 1.15 3.41 23.38
C PRO A 370 1.07 3.05 21.90
N ARG A 371 1.95 3.64 21.11
CA ARG A 371 2.17 3.25 19.72
C ARG A 371 3.24 2.16 19.66
N ILE A 372 2.87 1.01 19.12
CA ILE A 372 3.72 -0.17 19.03
C ILE A 372 4.32 -0.26 17.63
N GLY A 373 5.63 -0.07 17.52
CA GLY A 373 6.37 -0.29 16.28
C GLY A 373 6.72 -1.76 16.10
N ILE A 374 6.50 -2.32 14.91
CA ILE A 374 6.98 -3.66 14.54
C ILE A 374 8.06 -3.50 13.48
N ALA A 375 9.30 -3.80 13.83
CA ALA A 375 10.44 -3.62 12.93
C ALA A 375 10.39 -4.61 11.76
N LEU A 376 10.51 -4.09 10.54
CA LEU A 376 10.59 -4.89 9.32
C LEU A 376 11.71 -4.34 8.43
N SER A 377 12.55 -5.25 7.91
CA SER A 377 13.72 -4.95 7.07
C SER A 377 13.56 -5.55 5.68
N ASP A 378 14.14 -4.91 4.67
CA ASP A 378 14.26 -5.48 3.31
C ASP A 378 14.85 -6.90 3.32
N THR A 379 15.68 -7.21 4.29
CA THR A 379 16.30 -8.53 4.40
C THR A 379 15.32 -9.65 4.74
N ALA A 380 14.08 -9.33 5.16
CA ALA A 380 13.03 -10.32 5.28
C ALA A 380 12.70 -10.98 3.91
N MET A 381 12.83 -10.24 2.81
CA MET A 381 12.70 -10.79 1.46
C MET A 381 13.85 -11.73 1.10
N PHE A 382 15.05 -11.57 1.70
CA PHE A 382 16.26 -12.32 1.34
C PHE A 382 16.33 -13.71 1.95
N GLN A 383 15.50 -14.04 2.91
CA GLN A 383 15.54 -15.31 3.64
C GLN A 383 14.21 -16.06 3.72
N ARG A 384 13.27 -15.75 2.84
CA ARG A 384 11.91 -16.36 2.87
C ARG A 384 11.83 -17.72 2.18
N TRP A 385 12.75 -18.04 1.28
CA TRP A 385 12.72 -19.30 0.53
C TRP A 385 13.66 -20.33 1.15
N ALA A 386 13.10 -21.49 1.58
CA ALA A 386 13.90 -22.55 2.19
C ALA A 386 14.64 -23.36 1.10
N PRO A 387 15.94 -23.66 1.31
CA PRO A 387 16.68 -24.58 0.44
C PRO A 387 15.99 -25.95 0.36
N GLY A 388 15.74 -26.44 -0.86
CA GLY A 388 15.08 -27.72 -1.08
C GLY A 388 13.55 -27.71 -0.91
N GLY A 389 12.96 -26.56 -0.60
CA GLY A 389 11.52 -26.36 -0.71
C GLY A 389 11.10 -26.44 -2.18
N GLU A 390 10.00 -27.14 -2.48
CA GLU A 390 9.45 -27.11 -3.81
C GLU A 390 9.21 -25.64 -4.20
N SER A 391 9.72 -25.23 -5.35
CA SER A 391 9.42 -23.95 -5.94
C SER A 391 7.95 -23.96 -6.32
N GLY A 392 7.08 -23.65 -5.38
CA GLY A 392 5.67 -23.49 -5.68
C GLY A 392 5.56 -22.39 -6.72
N HIS A 393 4.97 -22.71 -7.85
CA HIS A 393 4.49 -21.73 -8.80
C HIS A 393 3.47 -20.89 -8.05
N TYR A 394 3.77 -19.64 -7.80
CA TYR A 394 2.88 -18.72 -7.12
C TYR A 394 2.26 -17.82 -8.18
N ASP A 395 1.19 -18.31 -8.79
CA ASP A 395 0.39 -17.56 -9.75
C ASP A 395 -0.82 -16.92 -9.03
N GLY A 396 -0.53 -15.98 -8.14
CA GLY A 396 -1.57 -15.20 -7.48
C GLY A 396 -2.28 -15.88 -6.31
N LEU A 397 -3.34 -15.22 -5.85
CA LEU A 397 -4.11 -15.50 -4.64
C LEU A 397 -4.75 -16.89 -4.58
N GLN A 398 -5.10 -17.48 -5.72
CA GLN A 398 -5.77 -18.78 -5.77
C GLN A 398 -4.89 -19.92 -5.24
N ASP A 399 -3.59 -19.84 -5.47
CA ASP A 399 -2.64 -20.83 -4.96
C ASP A 399 -2.34 -20.64 -3.47
N ALA A 400 -2.52 -19.42 -2.95
CA ALA A 400 -2.39 -19.15 -1.53
C ALA A 400 -3.47 -19.85 -0.69
N LEU A 401 -4.66 -20.01 -1.25
CA LEU A 401 -5.78 -20.71 -0.58
C LEU A 401 -5.66 -22.23 -0.61
N ALA A 402 -4.83 -22.81 -1.50
CA ALA A 402 -4.59 -24.26 -1.62
C ALA A 402 -3.43 -24.78 -0.72
N LEU A 403 -3.26 -24.25 0.46
CA LEU A 403 -2.00 -24.18 1.23
C LEU A 403 -1.64 -25.37 2.13
N GLU A 404 -2.08 -26.57 1.89
CA GLU A 404 -1.44 -27.73 2.56
C GLU A 404 0.06 -27.78 2.20
N GLY A 405 0.93 -27.43 3.17
CA GLY A 405 2.39 -27.47 3.06
C GLY A 405 3.10 -26.15 2.74
N ARG A 406 2.39 -25.01 2.68
CA ARG A 406 2.96 -23.69 2.39
C ARG A 406 2.91 -22.69 3.55
N GLU A 407 3.18 -23.15 4.77
CA GLU A 407 3.13 -22.36 6.02
C GLU A 407 4.01 -21.08 5.95
N GLN A 408 5.06 -21.09 5.15
CA GLN A 408 5.94 -19.92 4.96
C GLN A 408 5.20 -18.70 4.36
N LEU A 409 4.14 -18.94 3.57
CA LEU A 409 3.34 -17.87 2.97
C LEU A 409 2.45 -17.16 3.97
N HIS A 410 2.18 -17.76 5.12
CA HIS A 410 1.43 -17.10 6.20
C HIS A 410 2.23 -16.00 6.90
N PHE A 411 3.55 -15.94 6.69
CA PHE A 411 4.47 -14.99 7.32
C PHE A 411 4.24 -14.84 8.84
N SER A 412 4.05 -15.99 9.51
CA SER A 412 3.72 -16.07 10.93
C SER A 412 4.75 -15.39 11.83
N ASP A 413 6.02 -15.29 11.41
CA ASP A 413 7.03 -14.55 12.16
C ASP A 413 6.70 -13.07 12.31
N PHE A 414 6.21 -12.43 11.25
CA PHE A 414 5.79 -11.02 11.31
C PHE A 414 4.42 -10.87 11.97
N TYR A 415 3.42 -11.65 11.51
CA TYR A 415 2.06 -11.55 12.04
C TYR A 415 1.97 -11.97 13.50
N GLY A 416 2.84 -12.87 13.98
CA GLY A 416 2.96 -13.23 15.40
C GLY A 416 3.40 -12.06 16.28
N LEU A 417 4.14 -11.09 15.74
CA LEU A 417 4.51 -9.87 16.46
C LEU A 417 3.46 -8.76 16.32
N ALA A 418 2.77 -8.69 15.18
CA ALA A 418 1.90 -7.57 14.85
C ALA A 418 0.44 -7.76 15.29
N LEU A 419 -0.14 -8.96 15.07
CA LEU A 419 -1.57 -9.20 15.33
C LEU A 419 -1.94 -9.22 16.81
N PRO A 420 -1.17 -9.81 17.75
CA PRO A 420 -1.55 -9.81 19.15
C PRO A 420 -1.78 -8.41 19.74
N PRO A 421 -0.86 -7.44 19.63
CA PRO A 421 -1.13 -6.10 20.13
C PRO A 421 -2.19 -5.37 19.32
N LEU A 422 -2.32 -5.62 18.00
CA LEU A 422 -3.37 -5.02 17.18
C LEU A 422 -4.76 -5.48 17.64
N TYR A 423 -4.98 -6.77 17.86
CA TYR A 423 -6.26 -7.29 18.35
C TYR A 423 -6.57 -6.92 19.80
N ASP A 424 -5.57 -6.51 20.57
CA ASP A 424 -5.76 -5.89 21.88
C ASP A 424 -6.06 -4.37 21.76
N GLY A 425 -6.24 -3.87 20.52
CA GLY A 425 -6.69 -2.52 20.22
C GLY A 425 -5.58 -1.46 20.25
N GLN A 426 -4.32 -1.87 20.23
CA GLN A 426 -3.21 -0.92 20.22
C GLN A 426 -2.93 -0.37 18.82
N ARG A 427 -2.37 0.82 18.77
CA ARG A 427 -1.89 1.44 17.53
C ARG A 427 -0.60 0.78 17.09
N VAL A 428 -0.73 -0.29 16.30
CA VAL A 428 0.40 -1.01 15.71
C VAL A 428 0.84 -0.34 14.42
N CYS A 429 2.14 -0.11 14.25
CA CYS A 429 2.70 0.41 13.01
C CYS A 429 3.95 -0.38 12.63
N PRO A 430 4.02 -0.96 11.44
CA PRO A 430 5.27 -1.46 10.91
C PRO A 430 6.28 -0.32 10.73
N VAL A 431 7.55 -0.59 11.01
CA VAL A 431 8.66 0.36 10.93
C VAL A 431 9.74 -0.21 10.02
N GLN A 432 10.07 0.48 8.95
CA GLN A 432 11.18 0.12 8.07
C GLN A 432 12.50 0.27 8.83
N LEU A 433 13.15 -0.84 9.14
CA LEU A 433 14.32 -0.86 10.04
C LEU A 433 15.50 -0.03 9.50
N GLU A 434 15.67 0.02 8.18
CA GLU A 434 16.74 0.80 7.54
C GLU A 434 16.58 2.31 7.78
N ASN A 435 15.35 2.79 7.98
CA ASN A 435 15.08 4.22 8.17
C ASN A 435 15.75 4.80 9.42
N VAL A 436 16.00 3.98 10.45
CA VAL A 436 16.59 4.46 11.71
C VAL A 436 18.01 5.03 11.56
N ILE A 437 18.72 4.70 10.46
CA ILE A 437 20.06 5.25 10.19
C ILE A 437 19.96 6.65 9.57
N ASP A 438 19.08 6.80 8.59
CA ASP A 438 19.04 7.98 7.71
C ASP A 438 18.02 9.02 8.20
N THR A 439 17.11 8.65 9.11
CA THR A 439 16.08 9.52 9.66
C THR A 439 16.20 9.59 11.17
N PRO A 440 16.75 10.67 11.73
CA PRO A 440 17.01 10.78 13.17
C PRO A 440 15.76 10.64 14.05
N ASP A 441 14.58 11.00 13.52
CA ASP A 441 13.28 11.01 14.18
C ASP A 441 12.37 9.84 13.72
N ALA A 442 12.93 8.82 13.07
CA ALA A 442 12.14 7.67 12.57
C ALA A 442 11.31 6.95 13.64
N LEU A 443 11.75 7.02 14.90
CA LEU A 443 11.10 6.37 16.04
C LEU A 443 10.51 7.35 17.07
N ASP A 444 10.43 8.65 16.77
CA ASP A 444 10.01 9.65 17.76
C ASP A 444 8.54 9.49 18.20
N ASP A 445 7.71 8.89 17.36
CA ASP A 445 6.30 8.59 17.65
C ASP A 445 6.06 7.11 18.02
N VAL A 446 7.11 6.34 18.30
CA VAL A 446 7.05 4.93 18.72
C VAL A 446 7.41 4.85 20.21
N ASP A 447 6.51 4.30 21.01
CA ASP A 447 6.74 4.11 22.45
C ASP A 447 7.45 2.80 22.73
N VAL A 448 7.06 1.72 22.03
CA VAL A 448 7.70 0.40 22.11
C VAL A 448 7.98 -0.11 20.70
N LEU A 449 9.24 -0.44 20.43
CA LEU A 449 9.63 -1.15 19.21
C LEU A 449 9.77 -2.64 19.51
N VAL A 450 9.04 -3.48 18.77
CA VAL A 450 9.19 -4.94 18.77
C VAL A 450 10.09 -5.32 17.62
N LEU A 451 11.18 -5.99 17.88
CA LEU A 451 12.22 -6.37 16.93
C LEU A 451 12.52 -7.86 17.02
N SER A 452 12.66 -8.52 15.89
CA SER A 452 13.18 -9.87 15.80
C SER A 452 14.19 -9.99 14.66
N TYR A 453 15.19 -10.84 14.84
CA TYR A 453 16.12 -11.23 13.78
C TYR A 453 15.97 -12.70 13.36
N GLU A 454 14.84 -13.33 13.69
CA GLU A 454 14.57 -14.72 13.29
C GLU A 454 14.08 -14.85 11.84
N PHE A 455 13.62 -13.75 11.22
CA PHE A 455 13.14 -13.74 9.82
C PHE A 455 13.72 -12.61 8.97
N GLN A 456 14.64 -11.85 9.52
CA GLN A 456 15.34 -10.72 8.88
C GLN A 456 16.68 -10.47 9.56
N LYS A 457 17.55 -9.68 8.94
CA LYS A 457 18.86 -9.33 9.52
C LYS A 457 19.15 -7.84 9.34
N PRO A 458 19.86 -7.21 10.27
CA PRO A 458 20.25 -5.80 10.13
C PRO A 458 21.33 -5.64 9.05
N LEU A 459 21.09 -4.75 8.08
CA LEU A 459 22.03 -4.52 6.97
C LEU A 459 23.38 -3.94 7.42
N ALA A 460 23.39 -3.19 8.52
CA ALA A 460 24.61 -2.54 9.02
C ALA A 460 24.59 -2.41 10.55
N PRO A 461 25.76 -2.39 11.21
CA PRO A 461 25.88 -2.19 12.66
C PRO A 461 25.33 -0.84 13.13
N GLY A 462 25.27 0.17 12.24
CA GLY A 462 24.70 1.49 12.51
C GLY A 462 23.25 1.44 12.99
N ILE A 463 22.46 0.45 12.55
CA ILE A 463 21.09 0.20 13.03
C ILE A 463 21.07 0.01 14.55
N HIS A 464 21.96 -0.82 15.08
CA HIS A 464 22.02 -1.09 16.52
C HIS A 464 22.43 0.14 17.34
N TYR A 465 23.36 0.95 16.84
CA TYR A 465 23.73 2.20 17.49
C TYR A 465 22.61 3.23 17.48
N ALA A 466 21.84 3.32 16.39
CA ALA A 466 20.65 4.18 16.30
C ALA A 466 19.57 3.75 17.31
N LEU A 467 19.28 2.43 17.37
CA LEU A 467 18.33 1.87 18.33
C LEU A 467 18.78 2.09 19.78
N ALA A 468 20.06 1.85 20.08
CA ALA A 468 20.61 2.09 21.43
C ALA A 468 20.52 3.57 21.83
N GLY A 469 20.77 4.48 20.89
CA GLY A 469 20.59 5.91 21.09
C GLY A 469 19.14 6.28 21.37
N TRP A 470 18.18 5.72 20.62
CA TRP A 470 16.75 5.94 20.82
C TRP A 470 16.28 5.40 22.19
N VAL A 471 16.65 4.18 22.56
CA VAL A 471 16.34 3.61 23.89
C VAL A 471 16.92 4.48 24.99
N SER A 472 18.19 4.90 24.86
CA SER A 472 18.83 5.75 25.86
C SER A 472 18.10 7.08 26.11
N ARG A 473 17.35 7.60 25.09
CA ARG A 473 16.51 8.81 25.21
C ARG A 473 15.11 8.54 25.73
N GLY A 474 14.71 7.30 26.00
CA GLY A 474 13.42 6.97 26.61
C GLY A 474 12.57 5.97 25.85
N GLY A 475 12.97 5.56 24.65
CA GLY A 475 12.28 4.51 23.88
C GLY A 475 12.34 3.16 24.59
N SER A 476 11.39 2.28 24.32
CA SER A 476 11.37 0.93 24.85
C SER A 476 11.53 -0.11 23.75
N LEU A 477 12.40 -1.11 23.94
CA LEU A 477 12.67 -2.16 22.95
C LEU A 477 12.33 -3.54 23.52
N LEU A 478 11.45 -4.26 22.82
CA LEU A 478 11.27 -5.70 23.00
C LEU A 478 11.99 -6.44 21.87
N TYR A 479 13.04 -7.18 22.21
CA TYR A 479 13.63 -8.13 21.27
C TYR A 479 13.02 -9.51 21.45
N VAL A 480 12.58 -10.14 20.36
CA VAL A 480 12.01 -11.48 20.33
C VAL A 480 12.87 -12.37 19.45
N GLY A 481 13.43 -13.45 20.00
CA GLY A 481 14.22 -14.41 19.22
C GLY A 481 14.91 -15.44 20.08
N ASP A 482 14.90 -16.68 19.63
CA ASP A 482 15.59 -17.83 20.25
C ASP A 482 16.97 -18.10 19.66
N GLY A 483 17.31 -17.45 18.54
CA GLY A 483 18.59 -17.58 17.82
C GLY A 483 18.65 -18.83 16.95
N ALA A 484 17.54 -19.46 16.62
CA ALA A 484 17.50 -20.70 15.85
C ALA A 484 17.49 -20.50 14.33
N ASP A 485 17.31 -19.27 13.84
CA ASP A 485 17.27 -18.98 12.39
C ASP A 485 18.64 -19.32 11.74
N PRO A 486 18.68 -20.21 10.72
CA PRO A 486 19.93 -20.61 10.06
C PRO A 486 20.67 -19.44 9.38
N TYR A 487 19.99 -18.33 9.10
CA TYR A 487 20.62 -17.13 8.54
C TYR A 487 21.44 -16.33 9.56
N HIS A 488 21.50 -16.70 10.83
CA HIS A 488 22.47 -16.15 11.78
C HIS A 488 23.92 -16.54 11.44
N GLU A 489 24.13 -17.67 10.77
CA GLU A 489 25.44 -18.20 10.40
C GLU A 489 25.97 -17.69 9.06
N ILE A 490 25.21 -16.89 8.29
CA ILE A 490 25.67 -16.34 7.00
C ILE A 490 26.87 -15.42 7.17
N ARG A 491 27.71 -15.32 6.16
CA ARG A 491 28.85 -14.37 6.14
C ARG A 491 28.30 -12.92 6.08
N SER A 492 28.44 -12.20 7.19
CA SER A 492 28.00 -10.82 7.33
C SER A 492 28.89 -10.07 8.33
N TRP A 493 28.60 -8.78 8.59
CA TRP A 493 29.39 -7.90 9.44
C TRP A 493 29.49 -8.36 10.90
N TRP A 494 28.56 -9.17 11.43
CA TRP A 494 28.60 -9.71 12.81
C TRP A 494 29.37 -11.00 12.92
N THR A 495 29.48 -11.80 11.83
CA THR A 495 30.05 -13.16 11.83
C THR A 495 31.52 -13.17 12.23
N GLY A 496 31.90 -14.11 13.09
CA GLY A 496 33.28 -14.26 13.60
C GLY A 496 33.58 -13.41 14.85
N ARG A 497 32.66 -12.49 15.23
CA ARG A 497 32.77 -11.76 16.50
C ARG A 497 31.58 -12.07 17.43
N TYR A 498 30.43 -12.34 16.89
CA TYR A 498 29.18 -12.64 17.60
C TYR A 498 28.58 -13.93 17.07
N ASP A 499 27.85 -14.67 17.91
CA ASP A 499 27.11 -15.86 17.50
C ASP A 499 25.90 -15.44 16.66
N THR A 500 25.19 -14.37 17.05
CA THR A 500 24.09 -13.78 16.32
C THR A 500 24.23 -12.25 16.24
N CYS A 501 23.55 -11.61 15.31
CA CYS A 501 23.51 -10.14 15.26
C CYS A 501 22.84 -9.51 16.50
N ALA A 502 21.98 -10.27 17.20
CA ALA A 502 21.36 -9.83 18.45
C ALA A 502 22.36 -9.67 19.62
N ASP A 503 23.50 -10.37 19.58
CA ASP A 503 24.54 -10.20 20.59
C ASP A 503 25.21 -8.82 20.47
N HIS A 504 25.42 -8.33 19.24
CA HIS A 504 25.88 -6.97 19.02
C HIS A 504 24.82 -5.93 19.41
N LEU A 505 23.52 -6.22 19.21
CA LEU A 505 22.45 -5.33 19.68
C LEU A 505 22.52 -5.18 21.22
N ALA A 506 22.65 -6.30 21.93
CA ALA A 506 22.77 -6.29 23.39
C ALA A 506 24.04 -5.55 23.85
N GLU A 507 25.18 -5.74 23.18
CA GLU A 507 26.42 -4.98 23.47
C GLU A 507 26.20 -3.47 23.24
N ALA A 508 25.58 -3.07 22.14
CA ALA A 508 25.29 -1.66 21.83
C ALA A 508 24.34 -1.01 22.84
N LEU A 509 23.36 -1.75 23.35
CA LEU A 509 22.44 -1.32 24.40
C LEU A 509 23.09 -1.33 25.80
N GLY A 510 24.19 -2.04 26.00
CA GLY A 510 24.74 -2.31 27.33
C GLY A 510 23.83 -3.19 28.19
N ALA A 511 23.06 -4.09 27.58
CA ALA A 511 22.06 -4.94 28.23
C ALA A 511 22.47 -6.42 28.19
N ASP A 512 21.95 -7.22 29.13
CA ASP A 512 22.18 -8.66 29.18
C ASP A 512 21.00 -9.44 28.56
N ARG A 513 21.24 -10.16 27.46
CA ARG A 513 20.23 -11.00 26.79
C ARG A 513 19.68 -12.15 27.66
N LYS A 514 20.43 -12.56 28.69
CA LYS A 514 20.05 -13.65 29.59
C LYS A 514 19.28 -13.17 30.81
N HIS A 515 19.16 -11.86 30.97
CA HIS A 515 18.36 -11.30 32.05
C HIS A 515 16.87 -11.55 31.81
N ASP A 516 16.22 -12.21 32.76
CA ASP A 516 14.77 -12.37 32.73
C ASP A 516 14.08 -11.09 33.22
N GLY A 517 13.28 -10.48 32.38
CA GLY A 517 12.53 -9.28 32.66
C GLY A 517 13.09 -8.00 32.02
N VAL A 518 12.55 -6.88 32.47
CA VAL A 518 12.87 -5.55 31.93
C VAL A 518 14.16 -5.00 32.52
N GLN A 519 15.02 -4.47 31.67
CA GLN A 519 16.26 -3.79 32.04
C GLN A 519 16.18 -2.30 31.71
N ALA A 520 16.66 -1.44 32.58
CA ALA A 520 16.78 0.00 32.30
C ALA A 520 18.05 0.27 31.47
N VAL A 521 17.91 1.06 30.41
CA VAL A 521 19.00 1.51 29.53
C VAL A 521 18.86 3.01 29.29
N GLY A 522 19.68 3.81 29.95
CA GLY A 522 19.51 5.25 29.93
C GLY A 522 18.16 5.67 30.54
N GLN A 523 17.32 6.35 29.77
CA GLN A 523 15.96 6.73 30.16
C GLN A 523 14.90 5.71 29.69
N GLY A 524 15.27 4.77 28.84
CA GLY A 524 14.38 3.77 28.26
C GLY A 524 14.48 2.40 28.91
N ARG A 525 13.87 1.42 28.25
CA ARG A 525 13.75 0.05 28.75
C ARG A 525 14.00 -0.95 27.66
N VAL A 526 14.53 -2.11 28.03
CA VAL A 526 14.77 -3.23 27.09
C VAL A 526 14.32 -4.52 27.75
N ARG A 527 13.71 -5.41 26.95
CA ARG A 527 13.44 -6.81 27.32
C ARG A 527 13.83 -7.72 26.19
N PHE A 528 14.46 -8.86 26.52
CA PHE A 528 14.75 -9.95 25.59
C PHE A 528 13.81 -11.13 25.91
N LEU A 529 13.07 -11.59 24.89
CA LEU A 529 12.14 -12.71 25.00
C LEU A 529 12.65 -13.85 24.11
N PRO A 530 13.13 -14.97 24.70
CA PRO A 530 13.72 -16.08 23.96
C PRO A 530 12.64 -17.01 23.40
N SER A 531 11.87 -16.52 22.43
CA SER A 531 10.78 -17.24 21.75
C SER A 531 10.86 -16.95 20.26
N ARG A 532 10.38 -17.87 19.43
CA ARG A 532 10.22 -17.60 18.01
C ARG A 532 8.98 -16.70 17.81
N PRO A 533 9.06 -15.70 16.92
CA PRO A 533 7.90 -14.85 16.64
C PRO A 533 6.64 -15.63 16.22
N ALA A 534 6.80 -16.65 15.39
CA ALA A 534 5.68 -17.49 14.92
C ALA A 534 4.92 -18.20 16.04
N ASP A 535 5.55 -18.51 17.19
CA ASP A 535 4.92 -19.17 18.32
C ASP A 535 3.70 -18.39 18.85
N PHE A 536 3.71 -17.06 18.71
CA PHE A 536 2.61 -16.19 19.17
C PHE A 536 1.36 -16.24 18.29
N THR A 537 1.42 -16.94 17.15
CA THR A 537 0.25 -17.20 16.32
C THR A 537 -0.50 -18.48 16.70
N GLU A 538 0.11 -19.38 17.52
CA GLU A 538 -0.35 -20.74 17.73
C GLU A 538 -1.62 -20.83 18.59
N SER A 539 -1.79 -19.93 19.55
CA SER A 539 -2.95 -19.93 20.45
C SER A 539 -3.20 -18.55 21.08
N PRO A 540 -4.41 -18.32 21.63
CA PRO A 540 -4.71 -17.09 22.37
C PRO A 540 -3.77 -16.86 23.57
N GLU A 541 -3.33 -17.91 24.25
CA GLU A 541 -2.42 -17.84 25.39
C GLU A 541 -1.04 -17.36 24.95
N ARG A 542 -0.53 -17.87 23.82
CA ARG A 542 0.73 -17.41 23.23
C ARG A 542 0.65 -15.94 22.81
N ALA A 543 -0.45 -15.55 22.15
CA ALA A 543 -0.67 -14.14 21.82
C ALA A 543 -0.66 -13.23 23.07
N ALA A 544 -1.32 -13.67 24.15
CA ALA A 544 -1.35 -12.95 25.42
C ALA A 544 0.04 -12.83 26.10
N GLU A 545 0.93 -13.81 25.92
CA GLU A 545 2.31 -13.72 26.41
C GLU A 545 3.07 -12.56 25.78
N LEU A 546 2.94 -12.36 24.46
CA LEU A 546 3.57 -11.22 23.76
C LEU A 546 2.98 -9.90 24.26
N VAL A 547 1.65 -9.81 24.32
CA VAL A 547 0.96 -8.62 24.84
C VAL A 547 1.44 -8.28 26.26
N ALA A 548 1.55 -9.26 27.15
CA ALA A 548 2.06 -9.06 28.49
C ALA A 548 3.51 -8.53 28.50
N ALA A 549 4.37 -9.07 27.62
CA ALA A 549 5.75 -8.65 27.49
C ALA A 549 5.87 -7.18 27.02
N ILE A 550 5.00 -6.75 26.10
CA ILE A 550 4.95 -5.36 25.62
C ILE A 550 4.42 -4.43 26.76
N ARG A 551 3.36 -4.86 27.47
CA ARG A 551 2.78 -4.08 28.58
C ARG A 551 3.77 -3.78 29.69
N GLU A 552 4.69 -4.69 30.00
CA GLU A 552 5.74 -4.44 31.00
C GLU A 552 6.66 -3.26 30.60
N LEU A 553 6.78 -3.00 29.29
CA LEU A 553 7.58 -1.88 28.77
C LEU A 553 6.80 -0.56 28.72
N THR A 554 5.47 -0.59 28.62
CA THR A 554 4.62 0.61 28.52
C THR A 554 4.16 1.14 29.87
N GLY A 555 4.16 0.32 30.92
CA GLY A 555 3.63 0.67 32.24
C GLY A 555 2.10 0.83 32.22
N ASP A 556 1.56 1.87 32.90
CA ASP A 556 0.12 2.04 33.14
C ASP A 556 -0.65 2.64 31.93
N SER A 557 0.03 2.94 30.82
CA SER A 557 -0.60 3.60 29.66
C SER A 557 -1.36 2.64 28.73
N TRP A 558 -1.40 1.34 29.03
CA TRP A 558 -2.04 0.33 28.20
C TRP A 558 -3.55 0.23 28.48
N GLU A 559 -4.35 0.44 27.44
CA GLU A 559 -5.79 0.24 27.48
C GLU A 559 -6.22 -0.72 26.37
N SER A 560 -6.85 -1.84 26.74
CA SER A 560 -7.36 -2.81 25.77
C SER A 560 -8.71 -2.36 25.22
N THR A 561 -8.87 -2.39 23.89
CA THR A 561 -10.12 -2.05 23.21
C THR A 561 -10.30 -2.93 21.97
N ASN A 562 -11.53 -3.01 21.47
CA ASN A 562 -11.83 -3.66 20.18
C ASN A 562 -12.06 -2.66 19.04
N TRP A 563 -11.90 -1.39 19.30
CA TRP A 563 -12.17 -0.30 18.39
C TRP A 563 -10.88 0.43 18.00
N LEU A 564 -10.58 0.49 16.71
CA LEU A 564 -9.48 1.28 16.18
C LEU A 564 -10.05 2.44 15.38
N SER A 565 -9.76 3.69 15.76
CA SER A 565 -10.31 4.84 15.04
C SER A 565 -9.47 6.11 15.12
N VAL A 566 -9.64 6.93 14.07
CA VAL A 566 -9.03 8.26 13.96
C VAL A 566 -10.08 9.29 13.54
N GLN A 567 -10.01 10.46 14.15
CA GLN A 567 -10.70 11.66 13.69
C GLN A 567 -9.75 12.46 12.80
N ARG A 568 -10.14 12.69 11.52
CA ARG A 568 -9.39 13.54 10.57
C ARG A 568 -10.30 14.72 10.19
N GLY A 569 -10.10 15.89 10.82
CA GLY A 569 -11.03 17.01 10.67
C GLY A 569 -12.49 16.57 10.95
N PRO A 570 -13.43 16.76 10.00
CA PRO A 570 -14.82 16.36 10.20
C PRO A 570 -15.05 14.84 10.08
N TYR A 571 -14.03 14.04 9.77
CA TYR A 571 -14.21 12.62 9.45
C TYR A 571 -13.86 11.71 10.63
N LEU A 572 -14.84 10.95 11.11
CA LEU A 572 -14.63 9.80 12.01
C LEU A 572 -14.47 8.54 11.15
N ILE A 573 -13.30 7.91 11.26
CA ILE A 573 -12.92 6.71 10.52
C ILE A 573 -12.58 5.64 11.53
N GLY A 574 -13.16 4.43 11.40
CA GLY A 574 -12.86 3.39 12.36
C GLY A 574 -13.36 2.00 11.98
N ALA A 575 -12.87 1.02 12.72
CA ALA A 575 -13.17 -0.39 12.58
C ALA A 575 -13.27 -1.07 13.95
N VAL A 576 -14.21 -1.98 14.09
CA VAL A 576 -14.21 -2.97 15.17
C VAL A 576 -13.44 -4.18 14.66
N LEU A 577 -12.37 -4.55 15.35
CA LEU A 577 -11.45 -5.60 14.93
C LEU A 577 -12.20 -6.94 14.82
N GLU A 578 -11.96 -7.71 13.75
CA GLU A 578 -12.81 -8.84 13.37
C GLU A 578 -12.81 -9.99 14.39
N GLU A 579 -11.65 -10.32 14.95
CA GLU A 579 -11.54 -11.40 15.96
C GLU A 579 -11.63 -10.90 17.41
N SER A 580 -12.09 -9.66 17.61
CA SER A 580 -12.35 -9.11 18.94
C SER A 580 -13.72 -9.51 19.47
N GLY A 581 -13.87 -9.52 20.78
CA GLY A 581 -15.18 -9.69 21.42
C GLY A 581 -15.92 -8.38 21.59
N GLY A 582 -17.25 -8.38 21.41
CA GLY A 582 -18.11 -7.25 21.73
C GLY A 582 -18.36 -6.28 20.57
N SER A 583 -19.15 -5.26 20.87
CA SER A 583 -19.52 -4.20 19.94
C SER A 583 -19.00 -2.84 20.41
N HIS A 584 -18.90 -1.90 19.47
CA HIS A 584 -18.62 -0.48 19.75
C HIS A 584 -19.83 0.37 19.37
N VAL A 585 -20.11 1.43 20.13
CA VAL A 585 -21.22 2.33 19.84
C VAL A 585 -20.69 3.71 19.44
N VAL A 586 -21.15 4.19 18.28
CA VAL A 586 -20.89 5.54 17.78
C VAL A 586 -22.15 6.38 17.98
N GLU A 587 -22.02 7.53 18.68
CA GLU A 587 -23.09 8.48 18.91
C GLU A 587 -22.68 9.85 18.40
N GLY A 588 -23.62 10.58 17.78
CA GLY A 588 -23.39 11.92 17.21
C GLY A 588 -24.38 12.23 16.10
N THR A 589 -24.09 13.24 15.29
CA THR A 589 -24.90 13.56 14.11
C THR A 589 -23.99 13.54 12.90
N TYR A 590 -24.02 12.43 12.19
CA TYR A 590 -23.08 12.14 11.11
C TYR A 590 -23.80 11.89 9.79
N LEU A 591 -23.09 12.16 8.69
CA LEU A 591 -23.42 11.68 7.35
C LEU A 591 -22.57 10.41 7.07
N ASP A 592 -23.20 9.33 6.65
CA ASP A 592 -22.52 8.06 6.34
C ASP A 592 -21.95 8.10 4.91
N LEU A 593 -20.62 8.06 4.77
CA LEU A 593 -19.95 8.12 3.48
C LEU A 593 -19.79 6.74 2.81
N LEU A 594 -20.12 5.66 3.51
CA LEU A 594 -20.18 4.31 2.94
C LEU A 594 -21.60 3.97 2.42
N ASP A 595 -22.61 4.78 2.77
CA ASP A 595 -23.98 4.63 2.31
C ASP A 595 -24.19 5.39 0.98
N PRO A 596 -24.61 4.73 -0.12
CA PRO A 596 -24.88 5.38 -1.40
C PRO A 596 -25.99 6.45 -1.32
N GLN A 597 -26.84 6.38 -0.30
CA GLN A 597 -27.91 7.37 -0.04
C GLN A 597 -27.46 8.50 0.89
N LEU A 598 -26.21 8.48 1.37
CA LEU A 598 -25.68 9.45 2.32
C LEU A 598 -26.60 9.65 3.53
N GLY A 599 -26.95 8.57 4.21
CA GLY A 599 -27.88 8.58 5.35
C GLY A 599 -27.32 9.29 6.56
N ILE A 600 -28.22 9.83 7.40
CA ILE A 600 -27.83 10.42 8.69
C ILE A 600 -27.78 9.34 9.76
N VAL A 601 -26.64 9.24 10.44
CA VAL A 601 -26.40 8.37 11.60
C VAL A 601 -26.40 9.20 12.86
N ARG A 602 -27.22 8.82 13.86
CA ARG A 602 -27.23 9.44 15.20
C ARG A 602 -26.77 8.47 16.28
N HIS A 603 -27.01 7.19 16.07
CA HIS A 603 -26.60 6.09 16.93
C HIS A 603 -26.37 4.86 16.06
N ARG A 604 -25.21 4.25 16.17
CA ARG A 604 -24.86 2.99 15.47
C ARG A 604 -24.09 2.09 16.39
N SER A 605 -24.55 0.86 16.56
CA SER A 605 -23.77 -0.21 17.17
C SER A 605 -23.04 -0.97 16.07
N LEU A 606 -21.73 -1.11 16.21
CA LEU A 606 -20.85 -1.80 15.28
C LEU A 606 -20.37 -3.10 15.94
N GLY A 607 -20.57 -4.22 15.29
CA GLY A 607 -20.06 -5.54 15.71
C GLY A 607 -18.64 -5.82 15.15
N PRO A 608 -18.03 -6.96 15.53
CA PRO A 608 -16.72 -7.37 15.00
C PRO A 608 -16.68 -7.40 13.47
N GLY A 609 -15.63 -6.83 12.87
CA GLY A 609 -15.45 -6.70 11.43
C GLY A 609 -16.26 -5.56 10.78
N GLU A 610 -17.09 -4.84 11.54
CA GLU A 610 -17.82 -3.70 10.99
C GLU A 610 -16.98 -2.41 11.00
N LEU A 611 -17.20 -1.60 9.96
CA LEU A 611 -16.40 -0.43 9.60
C LEU A 611 -17.27 0.83 9.59
N THR A 612 -16.64 1.98 9.70
CA THR A 612 -17.35 3.26 9.54
C THR A 612 -16.45 4.34 8.96
N TRP A 613 -17.06 5.18 8.11
CA TRP A 613 -16.51 6.44 7.65
C TRP A 613 -17.63 7.48 7.65
N LEU A 614 -17.61 8.35 8.64
CA LEU A 614 -18.68 9.28 8.95
C LEU A 614 -18.16 10.72 8.87
N ARG A 615 -18.95 11.64 8.27
CA ARG A 615 -18.71 13.06 8.35
C ARG A 615 -19.52 13.65 9.50
N ASP A 616 -18.88 14.27 10.48
CA ASP A 616 -19.51 14.98 11.59
C ASP A 616 -20.19 16.26 11.08
N LEU A 617 -21.51 16.32 11.19
CA LEU A 617 -22.31 17.46 10.74
C LEU A 617 -22.27 18.65 11.70
N THR A 618 -21.62 18.49 12.84
CA THR A 618 -21.45 19.56 13.86
C THR A 618 -20.07 20.19 13.82
N TYR A 619 -19.13 19.62 13.05
CA TYR A 619 -17.73 20.05 13.04
C TYR A 619 -17.51 21.40 12.33
N ASP A 620 -18.18 21.62 11.20
CA ASP A 620 -18.05 22.81 10.36
C ASP A 620 -19.42 23.27 9.79
N GLU A 621 -19.42 24.42 9.12
CA GLU A 621 -20.59 25.00 8.44
C GLU A 621 -20.54 24.82 6.92
N ASP A 622 -19.73 23.92 6.43
CA ASP A 622 -19.58 23.66 4.99
C ASP A 622 -20.92 23.33 4.33
N ALA A 623 -21.20 24.00 3.21
CA ALA A 623 -22.45 23.80 2.46
C ALA A 623 -22.41 22.50 1.64
N LEU A 624 -21.29 22.10 1.04
CA LEU A 624 -21.13 20.82 0.39
C LEU A 624 -20.68 19.78 1.43
N LEU A 625 -21.51 18.78 1.70
CA LEU A 625 -21.23 17.75 2.68
C LEU A 625 -20.57 16.52 2.05
N ALA A 626 -21.13 16.01 0.97
CA ALA A 626 -20.56 14.90 0.19
C ALA A 626 -21.22 14.84 -1.19
N SER A 627 -20.52 14.24 -2.16
CA SER A 627 -21.09 14.00 -3.50
C SER A 627 -20.41 12.81 -4.18
N ALA A 628 -21.20 12.02 -4.92
CA ALA A 628 -20.68 11.00 -5.85
C ALA A 628 -20.04 11.61 -7.10
N GLY A 629 -20.28 12.89 -7.40
CA GLY A 629 -19.63 13.60 -8.50
C GLY A 629 -18.65 14.65 -8.00
N ARG A 630 -17.70 15.02 -8.85
CA ARG A 630 -16.79 16.14 -8.59
C ARG A 630 -17.52 17.45 -8.71
N VAL A 631 -17.65 18.18 -7.60
CA VAL A 631 -18.30 19.48 -7.57
C VAL A 631 -17.26 20.56 -7.89
N VAL A 632 -17.58 21.37 -8.92
CA VAL A 632 -16.74 22.48 -9.41
C VAL A 632 -17.59 23.73 -9.64
N ASN A 633 -16.94 24.87 -9.85
CA ASN A 633 -17.61 26.15 -10.16
C ASN A 633 -18.64 26.57 -9.09
N TRP A 634 -18.34 26.28 -7.81
CA TRP A 634 -19.20 26.61 -6.68
C TRP A 634 -19.37 28.11 -6.51
N GLN A 635 -20.63 28.57 -6.45
CA GLN A 635 -21.02 29.94 -6.16
C GLN A 635 -22.19 29.92 -5.18
N GLN A 636 -22.10 30.72 -4.14
CA GLN A 636 -23.13 30.83 -3.11
C GLN A 636 -23.32 32.28 -2.69
N ASP A 637 -24.57 32.73 -2.64
CA ASP A 637 -24.99 33.97 -2.02
C ASP A 637 -26.14 33.74 -1.02
N GLN A 638 -26.78 34.78 -0.52
CA GLN A 638 -27.85 34.67 0.49
C GLN A 638 -29.12 33.95 0.00
N SER A 639 -29.34 33.92 -1.30
CA SER A 639 -30.58 33.42 -1.92
C SER A 639 -30.35 32.27 -2.91
N THR A 640 -29.10 32.01 -3.29
CA THR A 640 -28.84 31.02 -4.32
C THR A 640 -27.55 30.23 -4.05
N ILE A 641 -27.54 28.96 -4.46
CA ILE A 641 -26.36 28.11 -4.58
C ILE A 641 -26.30 27.61 -6.02
N ARG A 642 -25.15 27.78 -6.67
CA ARG A 642 -24.90 27.27 -8.04
C ARG A 642 -23.61 26.49 -8.06
N PHE A 643 -23.63 25.37 -8.78
CA PHE A 643 -22.43 24.56 -8.98
C PHE A 643 -22.58 23.67 -10.22
N THR A 644 -21.46 23.08 -10.63
CA THR A 644 -21.40 22.04 -11.66
C THR A 644 -20.93 20.74 -11.02
N CYS A 645 -21.63 19.63 -11.30
CA CYS A 645 -21.28 18.32 -10.80
C CYS A 645 -20.88 17.40 -11.96
N GLU A 646 -19.61 16.97 -11.98
CA GLU A 646 -19.00 16.12 -13.02
C GLU A 646 -18.93 14.68 -12.52
N ALA A 647 -19.39 13.71 -13.31
CA ALA A 647 -19.35 12.29 -12.98
C ALA A 647 -19.39 11.43 -14.26
N PRO A 648 -18.91 10.16 -14.20
CA PRO A 648 -18.97 9.25 -15.34
C PRO A 648 -20.38 9.11 -15.90
N ARG A 649 -20.46 8.92 -17.22
CA ARG A 649 -21.75 8.66 -17.89
C ARG A 649 -22.33 7.32 -17.42
N GLY A 650 -23.63 7.30 -17.16
CA GLY A 650 -24.39 6.09 -16.81
C GLY A 650 -24.46 5.79 -15.31
N VAL A 651 -23.80 6.60 -14.47
CA VAL A 651 -23.90 6.46 -13.01
C VAL A 651 -25.01 7.35 -12.44
N GLN A 652 -25.52 6.97 -11.27
CA GLN A 652 -26.42 7.81 -10.47
C GLN A 652 -25.58 8.60 -9.47
N VAL A 653 -25.72 9.92 -9.47
CA VAL A 653 -25.03 10.82 -8.54
C VAL A 653 -25.95 11.18 -7.38
N THR A 654 -25.46 11.00 -6.15
CA THR A 654 -26.06 11.52 -4.92
C THR A 654 -25.18 12.63 -4.39
N THR A 655 -25.76 13.81 -4.11
CA THR A 655 -25.07 14.96 -3.51
C THR A 655 -25.83 15.43 -2.29
N ALA A 656 -25.15 15.54 -1.14
CA ALA A 656 -25.71 16.06 0.11
C ALA A 656 -25.18 17.48 0.38
N LEU A 657 -26.08 18.39 0.63
CA LEU A 657 -25.81 19.82 0.85
C LEU A 657 -26.42 20.29 2.17
N ARG A 658 -25.72 21.15 2.89
CA ARG A 658 -26.30 21.95 3.97
C ARG A 658 -26.89 23.21 3.36
N VAL A 659 -28.16 23.46 3.63
CA VAL A 659 -28.93 24.59 3.05
C VAL A 659 -29.69 25.33 4.13
N PRO A 660 -29.94 26.65 3.96
CA PRO A 660 -30.61 27.49 4.97
C PRO A 660 -32.08 27.11 5.18
N SER A 661 -32.76 26.65 4.13
CA SER A 661 -34.15 26.19 4.13
C SER A 661 -34.38 25.23 2.95
N GLU A 662 -35.56 24.63 2.86
CA GLU A 662 -35.94 23.90 1.67
C GLU A 662 -35.95 24.85 0.45
N PRO A 663 -35.30 24.51 -0.68
CA PRO A 663 -35.28 25.36 -1.87
C PRO A 663 -36.69 25.62 -2.41
N THR A 664 -36.96 26.86 -2.79
CA THR A 664 -38.21 27.23 -3.47
C THR A 664 -38.18 26.86 -4.95
N ASN A 665 -36.99 26.75 -5.53
CA ASN A 665 -36.81 26.32 -6.91
C ASN A 665 -35.46 25.60 -7.08
N ILE A 666 -35.48 24.52 -7.87
CA ILE A 666 -34.29 23.75 -8.25
C ILE A 666 -34.24 23.66 -9.77
N ARG A 667 -33.11 24.08 -10.37
CA ARG A 667 -32.84 23.94 -11.80
C ARG A 667 -31.69 22.96 -12.01
N GLY A 668 -31.81 22.12 -13.03
CA GLY A 668 -30.86 21.08 -13.42
C GLY A 668 -31.58 19.76 -13.72
N ASP A 669 -30.87 18.76 -14.19
CA ASP A 669 -31.41 17.43 -14.52
C ASP A 669 -31.62 16.58 -13.26
N ILE A 670 -32.36 17.10 -12.28
CA ILE A 670 -32.58 16.44 -10.99
C ILE A 670 -33.71 15.39 -11.14
N THR A 671 -33.39 14.16 -10.75
CA THR A 671 -34.33 13.02 -10.81
C THR A 671 -35.13 12.84 -9.52
N ALA A 672 -34.53 13.18 -8.37
CA ALA A 672 -35.19 13.14 -7.06
C ALA A 672 -34.51 14.10 -6.08
N THR A 673 -35.29 14.54 -5.08
CA THR A 673 -34.79 15.35 -3.96
C THR A 673 -35.34 14.86 -2.65
N ARG A 674 -34.59 15.05 -1.59
CA ARG A 674 -35.01 14.86 -0.19
C ARG A 674 -34.50 16.02 0.64
N TYR A 675 -35.34 16.60 1.48
CA TYR A 675 -34.91 17.63 2.44
C TYR A 675 -35.27 17.17 3.85
N ASP A 676 -34.31 17.26 4.76
CA ASP A 676 -34.52 17.01 6.20
C ASP A 676 -33.56 17.85 7.04
N ASN A 677 -34.12 18.63 7.96
CA ASN A 677 -33.41 19.38 9.00
C ASN A 677 -32.19 20.19 8.48
N GLY A 678 -32.36 20.93 7.38
CA GLY A 678 -31.32 21.77 6.79
C GLY A 678 -30.34 21.02 5.87
N ILE A 679 -30.59 19.75 5.61
CA ILE A 679 -29.80 18.97 4.64
C ILE A 679 -30.69 18.64 3.44
N LEU A 680 -30.17 18.92 2.25
CA LEU A 680 -30.78 18.62 0.97
C LEU A 680 -29.97 17.54 0.25
N TRP A 681 -30.64 16.45 -0.14
CA TRP A 681 -30.10 15.45 -1.05
C TRP A 681 -30.62 15.67 -2.45
N LEU A 682 -29.72 15.66 -3.41
CA LEU A 682 -30.02 15.75 -4.84
C LEU A 682 -29.58 14.47 -5.52
N HIS A 683 -30.46 13.92 -6.36
CA HIS A 683 -30.10 12.78 -7.22
C HIS A 683 -30.22 13.23 -8.68
N HIS A 684 -29.18 12.91 -9.47
CA HIS A 684 -29.14 13.27 -10.89
C HIS A 684 -28.24 12.30 -11.67
N PRO A 685 -28.37 12.20 -13.01
CA PRO A 685 -27.49 11.36 -13.81
C PRO A 685 -26.07 11.93 -13.85
N GLY A 686 -25.08 11.03 -13.96
CA GLY A 686 -23.69 11.38 -14.19
C GLY A 686 -23.48 11.95 -15.60
N VAL A 687 -22.83 13.10 -15.68
CA VAL A 687 -22.45 13.79 -16.91
C VAL A 687 -20.98 14.22 -16.81
N PRO A 688 -20.08 13.68 -17.65
CA PRO A 688 -18.66 14.02 -17.59
C PRO A 688 -18.35 15.51 -17.80
N THR A 689 -19.10 16.16 -18.67
CA THR A 689 -18.99 17.62 -18.91
C THR A 689 -19.67 18.47 -17.84
N GLY A 690 -20.30 17.83 -16.87
CA GLY A 690 -20.94 18.43 -15.70
C GLY A 690 -22.42 18.76 -15.85
N SER A 691 -23.19 18.40 -14.84
CA SER A 691 -24.58 18.84 -14.63
C SER A 691 -24.57 20.20 -13.92
N HIS A 692 -25.17 21.22 -14.53
CA HIS A 692 -25.33 22.54 -13.91
C HIS A 692 -26.53 22.54 -12.98
N ILE A 693 -26.33 22.87 -11.71
CA ILE A 693 -27.39 22.89 -10.69
C ILE A 693 -27.47 24.28 -10.07
N GLU A 694 -28.71 24.79 -9.98
CA GLU A 694 -29.00 26.05 -9.30
C GLU A 694 -30.15 25.84 -8.30
N LEU A 695 -29.94 26.23 -7.07
CA LEU A 695 -30.89 26.23 -5.97
C LEU A 695 -31.25 27.68 -5.63
N SER A 696 -32.56 27.97 -5.45
CA SER A 696 -33.06 29.27 -4.98
C SER A 696 -33.80 29.09 -3.66
N PHE A 697 -33.60 29.98 -2.70
CA PHE A 697 -34.19 29.96 -1.35
C PHE A 697 -35.17 31.10 -1.09
#